data_2c6a51826eb4087a6a366a8dcf86113d
#
_entry.id   2c6a51826eb4087a6a366a8dcf86113d
#
_cell.length_a   1.000
_cell.length_b   1.000
_cell.length_c   1.000
_cell.angle_alpha   90.00
_cell.angle_beta   90.00
_cell.angle_gamma   90.00
#
_symmetry.space_group_name_H-M   'P 1'
#
loop_
_entity.id
_entity.type
_entity.pdbx_description
1 polymer ?
#
loop_
_entity_poly.entity_id
_entity_poly.type
_entity_poly.pdbx_seq_one_letter_code
_entity_poly.pdbx_strand_id
1 'polypeptide(L)'
;MVKIKFHSAFLHPAFISLVIWIILVLLIPVSFLKYRVKKISEEILSPNVYYFYKDLDLDGNSELITIDLADIEQTKIMVMKDDKILNQYNLKYHPEYIRSLFTGDYNYDNKEEFYVFTISQDSIFLSIIDATGTGEAIVNMRFIDSWIKNPQSNNIPYIHCIGILANPEINYKDFYFYITSGYCKQPRNVYRYIIGNDSLVKSPLSGAVIDRCIVSELDEIPGNEFVLNTRATGNLDENVPYTDQYSWLMVLNNDLDFLFPPLKFYEYPSRLSVVPICHNGEKLLVAFHDYYGVQNFSSSFYLFDIFGNKLAEEEFNDNENTYSQLFINEDSKDETFFFLKNRNTEIQELDCSFNTVRTIKLPEIVGADPIDFLDINLDGRKEYIFWGRDGKSIIITQDNFSNPLVHKFSTEIPALFISAIVNVKEKPMFFLQIANVGTYLRYEKNPFYFFKFLYSPGLYLSVLLFVMIIYKILKHRLEIERNTEKEIASLQMKAIKNQIDPHFTLNILNSIGSLYASGEDMDKADYIFGKYAKMIRQTVINSEQIIIPLEEEIDFVKNYIELERFRNSDSFTFIIDINPNVDLESRIPRMLIHTYVENAIKYGIRRKLSGGFLKIFIQYVNRSIRIIIEDNGPGLNSTNTLTNSTGKGFVIVKQLIDLFHKLEKIRISTSMNNITGQNGEVLGARAVIELPVLKS
;
A
#
# COMPACT_ATOMS: atom_id res chain seq x y z
N MET A 1 -1.58 -25.08 35.79
CA MET A 1 -1.17 -25.58 34.46
C MET A 1 -1.82 -24.90 33.26
N VAL A 2 -2.90 -24.14 33.41
CA VAL A 2 -3.62 -23.46 32.30
C VAL A 2 -3.00 -22.10 31.91
N LYS A 3 -2.38 -21.37 32.87
CA LYS A 3 -1.76 -20.05 32.57
C LYS A 3 -0.50 -20.10 31.65
N ILE A 4 0.21 -21.21 31.56
CA ILE A 4 1.43 -21.35 30.78
C ILE A 4 1.13 -21.60 29.30
N LYS A 5 -0.01 -22.17 28.94
CA LYS A 5 -0.39 -22.43 27.54
C LYS A 5 -0.82 -21.18 26.79
N PHE A 6 -1.40 -20.18 27.45
CA PHE A 6 -1.80 -18.93 26.81
C PHE A 6 -0.59 -18.07 26.36
N HIS A 7 0.46 -18.00 27.18
CA HIS A 7 1.67 -17.25 26.82
C HIS A 7 2.45 -17.83 25.63
N SER A 8 2.41 -19.15 25.45
CA SER A 8 3.11 -19.80 24.32
C SER A 8 2.44 -19.57 22.96
N ALA A 9 1.11 -19.36 22.94
CA ALA A 9 0.39 -19.07 21.71
C ALA A 9 0.68 -17.66 21.16
N PHE A 10 0.84 -16.66 22.03
CA PHE A 10 1.19 -15.29 21.64
C PHE A 10 2.63 -15.14 21.09
N LEU A 11 3.52 -16.04 21.47
CA LEU A 11 4.90 -16.09 20.97
C LEU A 11 5.05 -16.96 19.72
N HIS A 12 3.97 -17.56 19.23
CA HIS A 12 4.02 -18.35 18.01
C HIS A 12 4.23 -17.45 16.79
N PRO A 13 5.19 -17.77 15.88
CA PRO A 13 5.51 -16.95 14.72
C PRO A 13 4.30 -16.56 13.87
N ALA A 14 3.33 -17.47 13.70
CA ALA A 14 2.11 -17.22 12.95
C ALA A 14 1.22 -16.14 13.60
N PHE A 15 1.14 -16.11 14.94
CA PHE A 15 0.36 -15.09 15.65
C PHE A 15 1.02 -13.72 15.56
N ILE A 16 2.34 -13.64 15.74
CA ILE A 16 3.11 -12.39 15.59
C ILE A 16 2.95 -11.87 14.16
N SER A 17 3.06 -12.76 13.17
CA SER A 17 2.88 -12.41 11.76
C SER A 17 1.48 -11.88 11.46
N LEU A 18 0.44 -12.46 12.07
CA LEU A 18 -0.93 -12.01 11.91
C LEU A 18 -1.13 -10.59 12.46
N VAL A 19 -0.57 -10.30 13.63
CA VAL A 19 -0.65 -8.96 14.23
C VAL A 19 0.09 -7.92 13.36
N ILE A 20 1.31 -8.24 12.92
CA ILE A 20 2.09 -7.35 12.05
C ILE A 20 1.34 -7.12 10.72
N TRP A 21 0.79 -8.18 10.12
CA TRP A 21 0.01 -8.09 8.90
C TRP A 21 -1.21 -7.19 9.05
N ILE A 22 -2.00 -7.32 10.13
CA ILE A 22 -3.15 -6.44 10.42
C ILE A 22 -2.71 -4.98 10.49
N ILE A 23 -1.62 -4.70 11.23
CA ILE A 23 -1.07 -3.35 11.35
C ILE A 23 -0.65 -2.80 9.98
N LEU A 24 0.05 -3.58 9.16
CA LEU A 24 0.48 -3.16 7.83
C LEU A 24 -0.70 -2.88 6.89
N VAL A 25 -1.74 -3.71 6.91
CA VAL A 25 -2.96 -3.50 6.10
C VAL A 25 -3.69 -2.22 6.51
N LEU A 26 -3.71 -1.90 7.81
CA LEU A 26 -4.34 -0.67 8.31
C LEU A 26 -3.52 0.58 8.02
N LEU A 27 -2.18 0.50 8.08
CA LEU A 27 -1.30 1.64 7.87
C LEU A 27 -1.03 1.95 6.39
N ILE A 28 -1.11 0.94 5.52
CA ILE A 28 -0.81 1.06 4.09
C ILE A 28 -2.05 0.61 3.29
N PRO A 29 -3.09 1.46 3.20
CA PRO A 29 -4.25 1.15 2.40
C PRO A 29 -3.87 1.19 0.91
N VAL A 30 -3.75 0.04 0.27
CA VAL A 30 -3.53 -0.07 -1.17
C VAL A 30 -4.89 -0.15 -1.86
N SER A 31 -5.21 0.87 -2.65
CA SER A 31 -6.41 0.85 -3.48
C SER A 31 -6.10 0.22 -4.84
N PHE A 32 -6.78 -0.86 -5.15
CA PHE A 32 -6.74 -1.48 -6.48
C PHE A 32 -7.92 -0.96 -7.29
N LEU A 33 -7.66 -0.02 -8.19
CA LEU A 33 -8.68 0.49 -9.10
C LEU A 33 -9.03 -0.57 -10.15
N LYS A 34 -10.33 -0.81 -10.34
CA LYS A 34 -10.85 -1.77 -11.31
C LYS A 34 -10.61 -1.31 -12.75
N TYR A 35 -10.68 0.00 -12.97
CA TYR A 35 -10.45 0.65 -14.26
C TYR A 35 -9.21 1.55 -14.19
N ARG A 36 -8.66 1.88 -15.34
CA ARG A 36 -7.58 2.85 -15.51
C ARG A 36 -7.80 3.66 -16.77
N VAL A 37 -7.32 4.89 -16.76
CA VAL A 37 -7.21 5.73 -17.96
C VAL A 37 -5.76 5.67 -18.45
N LYS A 38 -5.60 5.34 -19.73
CA LYS A 38 -4.30 5.30 -20.41
C LYS A 38 -4.29 6.35 -21.51
N LYS A 39 -3.35 7.29 -21.46
CA LYS A 39 -3.08 8.23 -22.55
C LYS A 39 -2.45 7.45 -23.72
N ILE A 40 -3.04 7.57 -24.90
CA ILE A 40 -2.59 6.92 -26.13
C ILE A 40 -1.73 7.89 -26.94
N SER A 41 -2.28 9.07 -27.25
CA SER A 41 -1.60 10.12 -27.99
C SER A 41 -2.15 11.49 -27.60
N GLU A 42 -1.47 12.50 -28.05
CA GLU A 42 -1.84 13.91 -27.91
C GLU A 42 -1.42 14.65 -29.14
N GLU A 43 -2.23 15.58 -29.60
CA GLU A 43 -1.97 16.39 -30.77
C GLU A 43 -2.33 17.86 -30.55
N ILE A 44 -1.69 18.74 -31.26
CA ILE A 44 -2.01 20.18 -31.26
C ILE A 44 -3.07 20.40 -32.33
N LEU A 45 -4.20 20.95 -31.92
CA LEU A 45 -5.34 21.24 -32.79
C LEU A 45 -5.28 22.67 -33.32
N SER A 46 -5.98 22.90 -34.42
CA SER A 46 -6.16 24.25 -34.96
C SER A 46 -6.98 25.12 -33.99
N PRO A 47 -6.60 26.37 -33.78
CA PRO A 47 -7.36 27.29 -32.95
C PRO A 47 -8.73 27.55 -33.57
N ASN A 48 -9.76 27.74 -32.73
CA ASN A 48 -11.15 27.98 -33.14
C ASN A 48 -11.81 26.83 -33.92
N VAL A 49 -11.19 25.65 -33.92
CA VAL A 49 -11.76 24.44 -34.51
C VAL A 49 -12.07 23.45 -33.39
N TYR A 50 -13.26 22.93 -33.43
CA TYR A 50 -13.70 21.90 -32.48
C TYR A 50 -13.75 20.56 -33.18
N TYR A 51 -13.32 19.57 -32.46
CA TYR A 51 -13.16 18.20 -32.95
C TYR A 51 -13.99 17.27 -32.07
N PHE A 52 -14.79 16.43 -32.70
CA PHE A 52 -15.45 15.33 -32.02
C PHE A 52 -15.61 14.12 -32.95
N TYR A 53 -15.78 12.96 -32.35
CA TYR A 53 -15.88 11.70 -33.04
C TYR A 53 -17.26 11.10 -32.84
N LYS A 54 -17.84 10.56 -33.90
CA LYS A 54 -19.13 9.86 -33.85
C LYS A 54 -19.19 8.85 -35.00
N ASP A 55 -19.66 7.65 -34.72
CA ASP A 55 -20.01 6.66 -35.75
C ASP A 55 -21.38 7.04 -36.35
N LEU A 56 -21.39 7.76 -37.47
CA LEU A 56 -22.58 8.34 -38.08
C LEU A 56 -23.31 7.37 -39.01
N ASP A 57 -22.58 6.42 -39.62
CA ASP A 57 -23.16 5.44 -40.53
C ASP A 57 -23.28 4.05 -39.88
N LEU A 58 -23.01 3.96 -38.58
CA LEU A 58 -23.08 2.75 -37.75
C LEU A 58 -22.29 1.57 -38.35
N ASP A 59 -21.20 1.86 -39.07
CA ASP A 59 -20.32 0.84 -39.63
C ASP A 59 -19.27 0.33 -38.63
N GLY A 60 -19.25 0.89 -37.43
CA GLY A 60 -18.33 0.57 -36.35
C GLY A 60 -17.03 1.33 -36.37
N ASN A 61 -16.90 2.39 -37.21
CA ASN A 61 -15.76 3.28 -37.22
C ASN A 61 -16.23 4.74 -37.18
N SER A 62 -15.83 5.46 -36.13
CA SER A 62 -16.23 6.87 -35.96
C SER A 62 -15.64 7.78 -37.02
N GLU A 63 -16.48 8.61 -37.56
CA GLU A 63 -16.08 9.78 -38.34
C GLU A 63 -15.54 10.88 -37.44
N LEU A 64 -14.53 11.63 -37.93
CA LEU A 64 -14.09 12.85 -37.32
C LEU A 64 -14.90 14.02 -37.88
N ILE A 65 -15.51 14.76 -37.00
CA ILE A 65 -16.29 15.94 -37.30
C ILE A 65 -15.54 17.16 -36.80
N THR A 66 -15.31 18.12 -37.70
CA THR A 66 -14.68 19.38 -37.32
C THR A 66 -15.60 20.54 -37.58
N ILE A 67 -15.64 21.47 -36.62
CA ILE A 67 -16.43 22.71 -36.71
C ILE A 67 -15.47 23.86 -36.59
N ASP A 68 -15.31 24.54 -37.72
CA ASP A 68 -14.44 25.68 -37.83
C ASP A 68 -15.24 26.99 -37.69
N LEU A 69 -14.91 27.76 -36.67
CA LEU A 69 -15.51 29.03 -36.31
C LEU A 69 -14.56 30.21 -36.59
N ALA A 70 -13.53 30.02 -37.39
CA ALA A 70 -12.55 31.08 -37.70
C ALA A 70 -13.12 32.20 -38.57
N ASP A 71 -14.09 31.91 -39.43
CA ASP A 71 -14.80 32.90 -40.23
C ASP A 71 -15.96 33.50 -39.42
N ILE A 72 -16.05 34.82 -39.35
CA ILE A 72 -17.07 35.53 -38.55
C ILE A 72 -18.47 35.38 -39.15
N GLU A 73 -18.59 35.16 -40.45
CA GLU A 73 -19.86 35.12 -41.17
C GLU A 73 -20.39 33.69 -41.42
N GLN A 74 -19.51 32.70 -41.35
CA GLN A 74 -19.81 31.32 -41.74
C GLN A 74 -19.21 30.32 -40.78
N THR A 75 -19.93 29.27 -40.50
CA THR A 75 -19.41 28.10 -39.82
C THR A 75 -19.23 26.97 -40.80
N LYS A 76 -17.99 26.45 -40.87
CA LYS A 76 -17.69 25.31 -41.71
C LYS A 76 -17.69 24.02 -40.88
N ILE A 77 -18.54 23.07 -41.30
CA ILE A 77 -18.57 21.73 -40.74
C ILE A 77 -17.98 20.77 -41.75
N MET A 78 -17.00 19.97 -41.36
CA MET A 78 -16.46 18.88 -42.20
C MET A 78 -16.60 17.57 -41.51
N VAL A 79 -17.04 16.56 -42.25
CA VAL A 79 -17.10 15.17 -41.84
C VAL A 79 -16.00 14.41 -42.57
N MET A 80 -15.16 13.73 -41.81
CA MET A 80 -13.98 13.05 -42.36
C MET A 80 -13.95 11.59 -41.89
N LYS A 81 -13.57 10.69 -42.80
CA LYS A 81 -13.33 9.29 -42.53
C LYS A 81 -12.00 8.86 -43.15
N ASP A 82 -11.13 8.21 -42.38
CA ASP A 82 -9.80 7.78 -42.85
C ASP A 82 -9.01 8.93 -43.55
N ASP A 83 -8.96 10.12 -42.95
CA ASP A 83 -8.33 11.32 -43.43
C ASP A 83 -8.90 11.88 -44.75
N LYS A 84 -10.04 11.40 -45.21
CA LYS A 84 -10.75 11.89 -46.38
C LYS A 84 -12.00 12.66 -45.99
N ILE A 85 -12.20 13.81 -46.61
CA ILE A 85 -13.42 14.58 -46.44
C ILE A 85 -14.55 13.79 -47.13
N LEU A 86 -15.55 13.38 -46.35
CA LEU A 86 -16.78 12.81 -46.88
C LEU A 86 -17.73 13.91 -47.32
N ASN A 87 -17.99 14.85 -46.43
CA ASN A 87 -18.92 15.95 -46.65
C ASN A 87 -18.42 17.25 -46.03
N GLN A 88 -18.87 18.38 -46.60
CA GLN A 88 -18.60 19.71 -46.07
C GLN A 88 -19.83 20.57 -46.18
N TYR A 89 -20.14 21.27 -45.11
CA TYR A 89 -21.28 22.20 -45.04
C TYR A 89 -20.82 23.58 -44.60
N ASN A 90 -21.42 24.60 -45.18
CA ASN A 90 -21.21 25.98 -44.75
C ASN A 90 -22.54 26.53 -44.21
N LEU A 91 -22.59 26.78 -42.91
CA LEU A 91 -23.74 27.40 -42.27
C LEU A 91 -23.60 28.91 -42.28
N LYS A 92 -24.68 29.60 -42.55
CA LYS A 92 -24.70 31.07 -42.68
C LYS A 92 -24.44 31.81 -41.37
N TYR A 93 -24.74 31.16 -40.23
CA TYR A 93 -24.57 31.76 -38.93
C TYR A 93 -23.77 30.82 -38.02
N HIS A 94 -23.27 31.34 -36.88
CA HIS A 94 -22.54 30.52 -35.92
C HIS A 94 -23.50 29.74 -35.04
N PRO A 95 -23.16 28.47 -34.74
CA PRO A 95 -23.65 27.82 -33.55
C PRO A 95 -23.04 28.54 -32.36
N GLU A 96 -23.85 29.20 -31.59
CA GLU A 96 -23.37 30.02 -30.47
C GLU A 96 -22.78 29.20 -29.30
N TYR A 97 -23.14 27.95 -29.25
CA TYR A 97 -22.55 26.95 -28.37
C TYR A 97 -22.29 25.67 -29.16
N ILE A 98 -21.10 25.13 -29.07
CA ILE A 98 -20.76 23.85 -29.71
C ILE A 98 -21.56 22.69 -29.09
N ARG A 99 -22.04 22.83 -27.86
CA ARG A 99 -23.02 21.92 -27.26
C ARG A 99 -24.42 21.99 -27.90
N SER A 100 -24.62 22.85 -28.89
CA SER A 100 -25.84 22.90 -29.69
C SER A 100 -25.81 22.03 -30.96
N LEU A 101 -24.88 21.09 -31.01
CA LEU A 101 -24.78 20.07 -32.05
C LEU A 101 -25.24 18.74 -31.50
N PHE A 102 -26.14 18.12 -32.19
CA PHE A 102 -26.67 16.81 -31.82
C PHE A 102 -26.65 15.87 -33.03
N THR A 103 -26.58 14.59 -32.76
CA THR A 103 -26.68 13.57 -33.79
C THR A 103 -27.75 12.55 -33.43
N GLY A 104 -28.38 11.97 -34.41
CA GLY A 104 -29.31 10.89 -34.22
C GLY A 104 -30.08 10.55 -35.49
N ASP A 105 -30.49 9.30 -35.60
CA ASP A 105 -31.23 8.74 -36.71
C ASP A 105 -32.75 8.92 -36.50
N TYR A 106 -33.37 9.78 -37.33
CA TYR A 106 -34.80 10.07 -37.19
C TYR A 106 -35.67 9.13 -38.04
N ASN A 107 -35.12 8.56 -39.12
CA ASN A 107 -35.89 7.84 -40.14
C ASN A 107 -35.69 6.30 -40.12
N TYR A 108 -34.92 5.80 -39.16
CA TYR A 108 -34.55 4.38 -38.99
C TYR A 108 -33.72 3.81 -40.13
N ASP A 109 -32.92 4.62 -40.83
CA ASP A 109 -32.05 4.15 -41.91
C ASP A 109 -30.66 3.72 -41.44
N ASN A 110 -30.40 3.79 -40.11
CA ASN A 110 -29.13 3.52 -39.43
C ASN A 110 -28.03 4.49 -39.83
N LYS A 111 -28.38 5.74 -40.17
CA LYS A 111 -27.46 6.84 -40.32
C LYS A 111 -27.90 7.97 -39.41
N GLU A 112 -26.94 8.59 -38.77
CA GLU A 112 -27.26 9.71 -37.89
C GLU A 112 -27.16 11.04 -38.64
N GLU A 113 -28.20 11.87 -38.54
CA GLU A 113 -28.20 13.23 -39.02
C GLU A 113 -27.59 14.19 -37.99
N PHE A 114 -27.13 15.35 -38.48
CA PHE A 114 -26.71 16.46 -37.65
C PHE A 114 -27.84 17.47 -37.46
N TYR A 115 -28.07 17.80 -36.18
CA TYR A 115 -28.99 18.83 -35.74
C TYR A 115 -28.14 20.03 -35.26
N VAL A 116 -28.20 21.14 -35.98
CA VAL A 116 -27.38 22.31 -35.67
C VAL A 116 -28.26 23.51 -35.43
N PHE A 117 -28.12 24.06 -34.24
CA PHE A 117 -28.81 25.35 -33.92
C PHE A 117 -27.85 26.51 -34.21
N THR A 118 -28.34 27.49 -34.96
CA THR A 118 -27.63 28.75 -35.23
C THR A 118 -28.44 29.92 -34.73
N ILE A 119 -27.78 30.99 -34.30
CA ILE A 119 -28.39 32.17 -33.76
C ILE A 119 -28.03 33.37 -34.68
N SER A 120 -29.03 34.11 -35.08
CA SER A 120 -28.83 35.37 -35.82
C SER A 120 -29.69 36.47 -35.18
N GLN A 121 -29.04 37.51 -34.70
CA GLN A 121 -29.69 38.60 -33.97
C GLN A 121 -30.54 38.06 -32.78
N ASP A 122 -31.88 38.09 -32.93
CA ASP A 122 -32.82 37.67 -31.90
C ASP A 122 -33.49 36.33 -32.26
N SER A 123 -33.04 35.63 -33.29
CA SER A 123 -33.75 34.46 -33.81
C SER A 123 -32.88 33.22 -33.74
N ILE A 124 -33.50 32.11 -33.34
CA ILE A 124 -32.91 30.79 -33.26
C ILE A 124 -33.41 29.98 -34.46
N PHE A 125 -32.48 29.36 -35.13
CA PHE A 125 -32.75 28.51 -36.32
C PHE A 125 -32.18 27.09 -36.08
N LEU A 126 -32.88 26.10 -36.61
CA LEU A 126 -32.45 24.71 -36.69
C LEU A 126 -32.14 24.32 -38.13
N SER A 127 -31.01 23.71 -38.36
CA SER A 127 -30.69 22.99 -39.59
C SER A 127 -30.47 21.51 -39.30
N ILE A 128 -31.00 20.65 -40.16
CA ILE A 128 -30.77 19.19 -40.08
C ILE A 128 -30.05 18.77 -41.34
N ILE A 129 -28.94 18.11 -41.23
CA ILE A 129 -28.01 17.80 -42.28
C ILE A 129 -27.79 16.30 -42.33
N ASP A 130 -27.94 15.73 -43.55
CA ASP A 130 -27.53 14.34 -43.82
C ASP A 130 -25.98 14.30 -43.92
N ALA A 131 -25.36 13.82 -42.88
CA ALA A 131 -23.91 13.89 -42.72
C ALA A 131 -23.16 12.85 -43.58
N THR A 132 -23.77 11.77 -43.96
CA THR A 132 -23.14 10.64 -44.65
C THR A 132 -23.69 10.39 -46.05
N GLY A 133 -24.76 11.08 -46.44
CA GLY A 133 -25.45 10.94 -47.72
C GLY A 133 -25.04 11.98 -48.78
N THR A 134 -26.03 12.63 -49.39
CA THR A 134 -25.84 13.55 -50.52
C THR A 134 -25.18 14.87 -50.21
N GLY A 135 -25.02 15.18 -48.92
CA GLY A 135 -24.49 16.47 -48.49
C GLY A 135 -25.52 17.61 -48.55
N GLU A 136 -26.78 17.28 -48.70
CA GLU A 136 -27.86 18.28 -48.71
C GLU A 136 -28.46 18.42 -47.32
N ALA A 137 -28.97 19.63 -47.03
CA ALA A 137 -29.70 19.85 -45.79
C ALA A 137 -31.12 19.30 -45.92
N ILE A 138 -31.52 18.42 -45.01
CA ILE A 138 -32.89 17.91 -44.92
C ILE A 138 -33.83 19.05 -44.48
N VAL A 139 -33.35 19.83 -43.52
CA VAL A 139 -34.01 21.05 -43.05
C VAL A 139 -32.97 22.18 -43.08
N ASN A 140 -33.29 23.27 -43.74
CA ASN A 140 -32.39 24.38 -43.85
C ASN A 140 -32.94 25.62 -43.15
N MET A 141 -32.28 26.05 -42.09
CA MET A 141 -32.56 27.26 -41.34
C MET A 141 -34.05 27.42 -40.94
N ARG A 142 -34.64 26.34 -40.37
CA ARG A 142 -36.00 26.43 -39.81
C ARG A 142 -36.00 27.35 -38.63
N PHE A 143 -36.81 28.40 -38.68
CA PHE A 143 -37.05 29.28 -37.52
C PHE A 143 -37.70 28.49 -36.36
N ILE A 144 -37.11 28.58 -35.18
CA ILE A 144 -37.59 27.96 -33.97
C ILE A 144 -38.27 28.95 -33.07
N ASP A 145 -37.56 29.96 -32.64
CA ASP A 145 -38.09 30.99 -31.74
C ASP A 145 -37.27 32.27 -31.74
N SER A 146 -37.82 33.33 -31.18
CA SER A 146 -37.11 34.58 -30.93
C SER A 146 -36.77 34.68 -29.45
N TRP A 147 -35.58 35.17 -29.16
CA TRP A 147 -35.15 35.34 -27.80
C TRP A 147 -35.12 36.82 -27.37
N ILE A 148 -35.44 37.07 -26.09
CA ILE A 148 -35.50 38.42 -25.55
C ILE A 148 -34.22 38.66 -24.73
N LYS A 149 -33.39 39.57 -25.21
CA LYS A 149 -32.15 40.00 -24.53
C LYS A 149 -32.44 40.58 -23.15
N ASN A 150 -31.62 40.25 -22.21
CA ASN A 150 -31.53 41.00 -20.97
C ASN A 150 -30.61 42.21 -21.22
N PRO A 151 -31.09 43.47 -21.02
CA PRO A 151 -30.26 44.66 -21.26
C PRO A 151 -28.98 44.74 -20.41
N GLN A 152 -28.95 43.98 -19.31
CA GLN A 152 -27.83 43.94 -18.34
C GLN A 152 -26.84 42.80 -18.61
N SER A 153 -27.09 41.96 -19.60
CA SER A 153 -26.28 40.79 -19.90
C SER A 153 -26.19 40.53 -21.39
N ASN A 154 -24.99 40.15 -21.84
CA ASN A 154 -24.77 39.71 -23.23
C ASN A 154 -25.02 38.20 -23.37
N ASN A 155 -25.62 37.55 -22.38
CA ASN A 155 -25.88 36.12 -22.43
C ASN A 155 -26.94 35.77 -23.47
N ILE A 156 -26.74 34.70 -24.14
CA ILE A 156 -27.58 34.06 -25.11
C ILE A 156 -28.29 32.87 -24.49
N PRO A 157 -29.39 32.40 -25.08
CA PRO A 157 -30.07 31.21 -24.63
C PRO A 157 -29.23 29.96 -24.84
N TYR A 158 -29.30 29.04 -23.91
CA TYR A 158 -28.70 27.72 -24.02
C TYR A 158 -29.72 26.72 -24.59
N ILE A 159 -29.30 25.93 -25.55
CA ILE A 159 -30.14 24.93 -26.21
C ILE A 159 -29.63 23.55 -25.82
N HIS A 160 -30.52 22.72 -25.30
CA HIS A 160 -30.18 21.36 -24.85
C HIS A 160 -31.04 20.36 -25.60
N CYS A 161 -30.40 19.32 -26.15
CA CYS A 161 -31.10 18.18 -26.71
C CYS A 161 -31.66 17.30 -25.58
N ILE A 162 -32.89 16.86 -25.74
CA ILE A 162 -33.49 15.81 -24.93
C ILE A 162 -33.25 14.47 -25.60
N GLY A 163 -33.53 14.37 -26.91
CA GLY A 163 -33.34 13.16 -27.66
C GLY A 163 -34.12 13.16 -28.97
N ILE A 164 -33.88 12.11 -29.76
CA ILE A 164 -34.68 11.77 -30.94
C ILE A 164 -35.50 10.58 -30.56
N LEU A 165 -36.78 10.82 -30.28
CA LEU A 165 -37.65 9.81 -29.65
C LEU A 165 -38.68 9.30 -30.64
N ALA A 166 -39.05 8.01 -30.53
CA ALA A 166 -40.05 7.40 -31.39
C ALA A 166 -41.38 8.18 -31.29
N ASN A 167 -41.96 8.43 -32.43
CA ASN A 167 -43.35 8.97 -32.52
C ASN A 167 -44.29 7.77 -32.59
N PRO A 168 -45.24 7.65 -31.62
CA PRO A 168 -46.18 6.53 -31.61
C PRO A 168 -47.15 6.48 -32.79
N GLU A 169 -47.32 7.57 -33.50
CA GLU A 169 -48.29 7.69 -34.61
C GLU A 169 -47.70 7.45 -36.00
N ILE A 170 -46.37 7.62 -36.17
CA ILE A 170 -45.73 7.54 -37.48
C ILE A 170 -44.41 6.77 -37.39
N ASN A 171 -43.93 6.24 -38.50
CA ASN A 171 -42.67 5.47 -38.55
C ASN A 171 -41.43 6.39 -38.68
N TYR A 172 -41.40 7.45 -37.93
CA TYR A 172 -40.29 8.38 -37.78
C TYR A 172 -40.12 8.73 -36.30
N LYS A 173 -38.96 9.26 -35.96
CA LYS A 173 -38.69 9.80 -34.62
C LYS A 173 -38.80 11.32 -34.68
N ASP A 174 -39.23 11.94 -33.61
CA ASP A 174 -39.30 13.39 -33.45
C ASP A 174 -38.11 13.88 -32.64
N PHE A 175 -37.67 15.08 -32.94
CA PHE A 175 -36.55 15.71 -32.23
C PHE A 175 -37.08 16.58 -31.08
N TYR A 176 -36.68 16.24 -29.85
CA TYR A 176 -37.04 16.96 -28.64
C TYR A 176 -35.81 17.71 -28.10
N PHE A 177 -36.04 18.96 -27.74
CA PHE A 177 -35.03 19.82 -27.14
C PHE A 177 -35.71 20.86 -26.23
N TYR A 178 -34.91 21.49 -25.36
CA TYR A 178 -35.40 22.60 -24.57
C TYR A 178 -34.44 23.78 -24.66
N ILE A 179 -34.97 24.97 -24.48
CA ILE A 179 -34.22 26.22 -24.44
C ILE A 179 -34.32 26.78 -23.04
N THR A 180 -33.16 27.02 -22.43
CA THR A 180 -33.05 27.72 -21.15
C THR A 180 -32.33 29.03 -21.36
N SER A 181 -32.91 30.10 -20.88
CA SER A 181 -32.40 31.41 -21.20
C SER A 181 -31.36 31.93 -20.19
N GLY A 182 -31.09 31.21 -19.11
CA GLY A 182 -30.17 31.69 -18.08
C GLY A 182 -30.52 33.13 -17.64
N TYR A 183 -29.70 34.08 -18.06
CA TYR A 183 -29.96 35.51 -17.85
C TYR A 183 -30.80 36.16 -18.95
N CYS A 184 -31.12 35.46 -20.03
CA CYS A 184 -32.09 35.95 -21.01
C CYS A 184 -33.51 35.80 -20.44
N LYS A 185 -34.46 36.60 -20.93
CA LYS A 185 -35.81 36.55 -20.41
C LYS A 185 -36.61 35.38 -20.98
N GLN A 186 -36.53 35.14 -22.26
CA GLN A 186 -37.27 34.12 -23.01
C GLN A 186 -36.43 33.68 -24.23
N PRO A 187 -36.65 32.49 -24.83
CA PRO A 187 -37.65 31.47 -24.44
C PRO A 187 -37.17 30.55 -23.32
N ARG A 188 -38.13 29.91 -22.64
CA ARG A 188 -37.90 28.89 -21.59
C ARG A 188 -38.90 27.76 -21.74
N ASN A 189 -38.76 27.02 -22.84
CA ASN A 189 -39.76 26.05 -23.26
C ASN A 189 -39.07 24.72 -23.65
N VAL A 190 -39.87 23.67 -23.65
CA VAL A 190 -39.57 22.40 -24.31
C VAL A 190 -40.20 22.43 -25.71
N TYR A 191 -39.53 21.86 -26.68
CA TYR A 191 -39.93 21.83 -28.07
C TYR A 191 -39.90 20.40 -28.58
N ARG A 192 -40.88 20.08 -29.46
CA ARG A 192 -40.92 18.86 -30.26
C ARG A 192 -40.94 19.30 -31.72
N TYR A 193 -39.93 18.93 -32.46
CA TYR A 193 -39.87 19.15 -33.89
C TYR A 193 -40.19 17.87 -34.63
N ILE A 194 -41.33 17.85 -35.35
CA ILE A 194 -41.81 16.70 -36.15
C ILE A 194 -41.24 16.87 -37.54
N ILE A 195 -40.13 16.14 -37.81
CA ILE A 195 -39.34 16.29 -39.03
C ILE A 195 -40.19 15.92 -40.29
N GLY A 196 -41.01 14.87 -40.19
CA GLY A 196 -41.78 14.35 -41.32
C GLY A 196 -42.77 15.34 -41.93
N ASN A 197 -43.25 16.35 -41.19
CA ASN A 197 -44.22 17.32 -41.68
C ASN A 197 -43.81 18.78 -41.44
N ASP A 198 -42.54 19.03 -41.05
CA ASP A 198 -41.98 20.34 -40.77
C ASP A 198 -42.79 21.14 -39.73
N SER A 199 -43.33 20.46 -38.72
CA SER A 199 -44.11 21.13 -37.67
C SER A 199 -43.35 21.22 -36.35
N LEU A 200 -43.58 22.31 -35.63
CA LEU A 200 -42.96 22.59 -34.35
C LEU A 200 -44.06 22.72 -33.28
N VAL A 201 -43.99 21.87 -32.28
CA VAL A 201 -44.83 21.97 -31.06
C VAL A 201 -44.01 22.60 -29.96
N LYS A 202 -44.59 23.46 -29.19
CA LYS A 202 -43.97 24.20 -28.08
C LYS A 202 -44.78 24.01 -26.80
N SER A 203 -44.10 23.74 -25.69
CA SER A 203 -44.76 23.67 -24.39
C SER A 203 -45.45 24.99 -24.00
N PRO A 204 -46.40 24.98 -23.07
CA PRO A 204 -47.03 26.20 -22.59
C PRO A 204 -46.02 27.25 -22.13
N LEU A 205 -46.41 28.52 -22.20
CA LEU A 205 -45.58 29.64 -21.77
C LEU A 205 -45.20 29.48 -20.30
N SER A 206 -43.91 29.47 -20.03
CA SER A 206 -43.34 29.33 -18.69
C SER A 206 -42.21 30.32 -18.47
N GLY A 207 -42.13 30.89 -17.28
CA GLY A 207 -40.99 31.65 -16.81
C GLY A 207 -39.94 30.82 -16.06
N ALA A 208 -40.20 29.54 -15.80
CA ALA A 208 -39.30 28.69 -15.07
C ALA A 208 -38.00 28.42 -15.85
N VAL A 209 -36.87 28.48 -15.17
CA VAL A 209 -35.59 28.09 -15.76
C VAL A 209 -35.43 26.56 -15.67
N ILE A 210 -35.29 25.92 -16.81
CA ILE A 210 -35.13 24.47 -16.93
C ILE A 210 -33.62 24.15 -16.84
N ASP A 211 -33.20 23.45 -15.80
CA ASP A 211 -31.80 23.02 -15.66
C ASP A 211 -31.55 21.65 -16.32
N ARG A 212 -32.56 20.77 -16.24
CA ARG A 212 -32.48 19.41 -16.80
C ARG A 212 -33.88 18.92 -17.17
N CYS A 213 -33.94 18.13 -18.21
CA CYS A 213 -35.14 17.39 -18.59
C CYS A 213 -34.85 15.91 -18.58
N ILE A 214 -35.67 15.12 -17.92
CA ILE A 214 -35.58 13.67 -17.85
C ILE A 214 -36.76 13.08 -18.58
N VAL A 215 -36.49 12.17 -19.51
CA VAL A 215 -37.51 11.42 -20.26
C VAL A 215 -37.86 10.16 -19.47
N SER A 216 -39.14 9.89 -19.30
CA SER A 216 -39.64 8.69 -18.62
C SER A 216 -41.02 8.32 -19.14
N GLU A 217 -41.34 7.05 -19.09
CA GLU A 217 -42.72 6.56 -19.26
C GLU A 217 -43.35 6.52 -17.88
N LEU A 218 -44.17 7.52 -17.55
CA LEU A 218 -44.80 7.66 -16.24
C LEU A 218 -46.21 7.08 -16.17
N ASP A 219 -46.99 7.19 -17.23
CA ASP A 219 -48.36 6.69 -17.29
C ASP A 219 -48.48 5.50 -18.30
N GLU A 220 -49.68 4.97 -18.47
CA GLU A 220 -49.96 3.88 -19.40
C GLU A 220 -50.29 4.37 -20.83
N ILE A 221 -50.23 5.69 -21.07
CA ILE A 221 -50.51 6.26 -22.41
C ILE A 221 -49.23 6.13 -23.25
N PRO A 222 -49.30 5.61 -24.47
CA PRO A 222 -48.14 5.53 -25.32
C PRO A 222 -47.51 6.88 -25.62
N GLY A 223 -46.26 7.07 -25.27
CA GLY A 223 -45.51 8.28 -25.43
C GLY A 223 -44.46 8.45 -24.34
N ASN A 224 -43.88 9.62 -24.24
CA ASN A 224 -42.91 9.94 -23.20
C ASN A 224 -43.39 11.15 -22.39
N GLU A 225 -43.14 11.10 -21.10
CA GLU A 225 -43.29 12.27 -20.23
C GLU A 225 -41.91 12.89 -19.97
N PHE A 226 -41.95 14.22 -19.76
CA PHE A 226 -40.75 15.05 -19.59
C PHE A 226 -40.78 15.66 -18.19
N VAL A 227 -39.92 15.12 -17.30
CA VAL A 227 -39.78 15.61 -15.93
C VAL A 227 -38.76 16.75 -15.93
N LEU A 228 -39.18 17.94 -15.55
CA LEU A 228 -38.36 19.15 -15.60
C LEU A 228 -37.75 19.45 -14.23
N ASN A 229 -36.43 19.52 -14.16
CA ASN A 229 -35.70 20.08 -13.03
C ASN A 229 -35.64 21.61 -13.22
N THR A 230 -36.08 22.37 -12.23
CA THR A 230 -36.18 23.81 -12.37
C THR A 230 -35.39 24.58 -11.32
N ARG A 231 -35.05 25.81 -11.63
CA ARG A 231 -34.34 26.71 -10.73
C ARG A 231 -34.98 28.08 -10.68
N ALA A 232 -35.06 28.65 -9.47
CA ALA A 232 -35.41 30.04 -9.27
C ALA A 232 -34.17 30.94 -9.50
N THR A 233 -34.24 31.88 -10.43
CA THR A 233 -33.15 32.82 -10.77
C THR A 233 -33.51 34.27 -10.50
N GLY A 234 -34.79 34.58 -10.31
CA GLY A 234 -35.27 35.90 -9.96
C GLY A 234 -35.08 36.97 -11.07
N ASN A 235 -35.03 36.58 -12.35
CA ASN A 235 -34.74 37.46 -13.49
C ASN A 235 -36.01 37.99 -14.18
N LEU A 236 -37.15 37.34 -13.98
CA LEU A 236 -38.45 37.71 -14.61
C LEU A 236 -39.39 38.37 -13.63
N ASP A 237 -40.23 39.23 -14.20
CA ASP A 237 -41.31 39.87 -13.45
C ASP A 237 -42.39 38.84 -13.02
N GLU A 238 -43.11 39.11 -11.95
CA GLU A 238 -44.17 38.25 -11.42
C GLU A 238 -45.33 38.00 -12.37
N ASN A 239 -45.50 38.84 -13.39
CA ASN A 239 -46.60 38.76 -14.37
C ASN A 239 -46.44 37.65 -15.41
N VAL A 240 -45.25 36.98 -15.46
CA VAL A 240 -45.05 35.84 -16.34
C VAL A 240 -45.52 34.57 -15.66
N PRO A 241 -46.33 33.73 -16.36
CA PRO A 241 -46.75 32.45 -15.78
C PRO A 241 -45.54 31.62 -15.34
N TYR A 242 -45.67 31.01 -14.18
CA TYR A 242 -44.61 30.18 -13.62
C TYR A 242 -43.24 30.88 -13.57
N THR A 243 -43.26 32.12 -13.08
CA THR A 243 -42.08 33.00 -13.02
C THR A 243 -40.89 32.33 -12.33
N ASP A 244 -39.68 32.69 -12.72
CA ASP A 244 -38.43 32.21 -12.12
C ASP A 244 -38.09 32.84 -10.75
N GLN A 245 -39.04 33.58 -10.18
CA GLN A 245 -38.97 33.94 -8.76
C GLN A 245 -39.07 32.73 -7.86
N TYR A 246 -39.61 31.61 -8.36
CA TYR A 246 -39.84 30.36 -7.67
C TYR A 246 -39.29 29.20 -8.47
N SER A 247 -38.94 28.09 -7.80
CA SER A 247 -38.78 26.80 -8.44
C SER A 247 -40.11 26.05 -8.53
N TRP A 248 -40.27 25.22 -9.52
CA TRP A 248 -41.51 24.57 -9.87
C TRP A 248 -41.33 23.09 -10.14
N LEU A 249 -42.25 22.26 -9.66
CA LEU A 249 -42.40 20.89 -10.15
C LEU A 249 -43.28 20.93 -11.39
N MET A 250 -42.70 20.54 -12.53
CA MET A 250 -43.36 20.53 -13.84
C MET A 250 -43.09 19.20 -14.51
N VAL A 251 -44.11 18.58 -15.01
CA VAL A 251 -44.04 17.40 -15.87
C VAL A 251 -44.91 17.65 -17.09
N LEU A 252 -44.34 17.36 -18.27
CA LEU A 252 -45.05 17.47 -19.54
C LEU A 252 -45.39 16.08 -20.05
N ASN A 253 -46.54 15.92 -20.72
CA ASN A 253 -46.91 14.73 -21.46
C ASN A 253 -46.25 14.73 -22.85
N ASN A 254 -46.50 13.71 -23.66
CA ASN A 254 -45.95 13.56 -25.01
C ASN A 254 -46.31 14.71 -25.97
N ASP A 255 -47.46 15.39 -25.75
CA ASP A 255 -47.90 16.56 -26.53
C ASP A 255 -47.32 17.87 -26.01
N LEU A 256 -46.45 17.80 -25.03
CA LEU A 256 -45.83 18.92 -24.31
C LEU A 256 -46.82 19.77 -23.47
N ASP A 257 -48.02 19.28 -23.19
CA ASP A 257 -48.92 19.89 -22.21
C ASP A 257 -48.56 19.46 -20.79
N PHE A 258 -48.89 20.25 -19.78
CA PHE A 258 -48.67 19.89 -18.40
C PHE A 258 -49.48 18.66 -18.01
N LEU A 259 -48.78 17.61 -17.49
CA LEU A 259 -49.45 16.39 -17.01
C LEU A 259 -50.37 16.69 -15.80
N PHE A 260 -49.95 17.61 -14.98
CA PHE A 260 -50.71 18.19 -13.88
C PHE A 260 -50.36 19.68 -13.71
N PRO A 261 -51.21 20.53 -13.07
CA PRO A 261 -50.87 21.92 -12.84
C PRO A 261 -49.53 22.07 -12.09
N PRO A 262 -48.56 22.85 -12.60
CA PRO A 262 -47.28 23.04 -12.00
C PRO A 262 -47.34 23.42 -10.50
N LEU A 263 -46.58 22.73 -9.67
CA LEU A 263 -46.54 22.96 -8.23
C LEU A 263 -45.44 23.94 -7.86
N LYS A 264 -45.82 24.98 -7.11
CA LYS A 264 -44.94 26.06 -6.68
C LYS A 264 -44.14 25.66 -5.43
N PHE A 265 -42.84 25.92 -5.47
CA PHE A 265 -41.95 25.82 -4.32
C PHE A 265 -41.45 27.19 -3.84
N TYR A 266 -40.39 27.17 -3.00
CA TYR A 266 -39.89 28.42 -2.42
C TYR A 266 -39.23 29.32 -3.46
N GLU A 267 -39.11 30.60 -3.08
CA GLU A 267 -38.54 31.65 -3.89
C GLU A 267 -37.01 31.57 -4.06
N TYR A 268 -36.49 32.40 -4.93
CA TYR A 268 -35.05 32.59 -5.17
C TYR A 268 -34.29 32.87 -3.84
N PRO A 269 -33.11 32.26 -3.60
CA PRO A 269 -32.43 31.28 -4.47
C PRO A 269 -32.77 29.84 -4.10
N SER A 270 -33.38 29.13 -5.01
CA SER A 270 -33.72 27.72 -4.82
C SER A 270 -33.63 26.91 -6.12
N ARG A 271 -33.57 25.62 -5.99
CA ARG A 271 -33.54 24.64 -7.09
C ARG A 271 -34.40 23.44 -6.73
N LEU A 272 -35.10 22.90 -7.71
CA LEU A 272 -35.83 21.64 -7.57
C LEU A 272 -35.21 20.60 -8.50
N SER A 273 -34.61 19.57 -7.92
CA SER A 273 -34.13 18.39 -8.64
C SER A 273 -35.16 17.28 -8.50
N VAL A 274 -35.58 16.70 -9.62
CA VAL A 274 -36.66 15.69 -9.66
C VAL A 274 -36.18 14.49 -10.44
N VAL A 275 -36.47 13.29 -9.93
CA VAL A 275 -36.24 12.04 -10.62
C VAL A 275 -37.47 11.14 -10.52
N PRO A 276 -37.85 10.45 -11.60
CA PRO A 276 -38.82 9.36 -11.54
C PRO A 276 -38.24 8.14 -10.85
N ILE A 277 -39.03 7.47 -10.04
CA ILE A 277 -38.72 6.17 -9.44
C ILE A 277 -39.89 5.22 -9.57
N CYS A 278 -39.61 3.91 -9.44
CA CYS A 278 -40.64 2.88 -9.41
C CYS A 278 -40.65 2.23 -8.01
N HIS A 279 -41.77 2.29 -7.32
CA HIS A 279 -41.89 1.66 -6.01
C HIS A 279 -43.09 0.69 -6.02
N ASN A 280 -42.84 -0.59 -5.77
CA ASN A 280 -43.85 -1.64 -5.82
C ASN A 280 -44.66 -1.70 -7.16
N GLY A 281 -44.05 -1.29 -8.25
CA GLY A 281 -44.67 -1.25 -9.57
C GLY A 281 -45.46 0.05 -9.87
N GLU A 282 -45.51 0.96 -8.94
CA GLU A 282 -46.08 2.32 -9.14
C GLU A 282 -44.99 3.30 -9.50
N LYS A 283 -45.25 4.17 -10.48
CA LYS A 283 -44.34 5.27 -10.85
C LYS A 283 -44.59 6.45 -9.92
N LEU A 284 -43.53 6.97 -9.36
CA LEU A 284 -43.54 8.10 -8.42
C LEU A 284 -42.47 9.12 -8.83
N LEU A 285 -42.57 10.32 -8.29
CA LEU A 285 -41.61 11.40 -8.48
C LEU A 285 -40.95 11.74 -7.14
N VAL A 286 -39.64 11.57 -7.04
CA VAL A 286 -38.87 12.09 -5.93
C VAL A 286 -38.35 13.47 -6.30
N ALA A 287 -38.63 14.47 -5.48
CA ALA A 287 -38.11 15.81 -5.65
C ALA A 287 -37.28 16.23 -4.44
N PHE A 288 -36.14 16.86 -4.70
CA PHE A 288 -35.32 17.50 -3.69
C PHE A 288 -35.34 19.01 -3.94
N HIS A 289 -35.97 19.76 -3.02
CA HIS A 289 -35.95 21.18 -3.05
C HIS A 289 -34.78 21.71 -2.24
N ASP A 290 -33.79 22.26 -2.95
CA ASP A 290 -32.56 22.79 -2.39
C ASP A 290 -32.66 24.30 -2.26
N TYR A 291 -32.71 24.81 -1.02
CA TYR A 291 -32.74 26.23 -0.73
C TYR A 291 -31.36 26.67 -0.23
N TYR A 292 -30.76 27.63 -0.91
CA TYR A 292 -29.41 28.12 -0.58
C TYR A 292 -29.39 29.64 -0.25
N GLY A 293 -30.51 30.19 0.15
CA GLY A 293 -30.64 31.55 0.63
C GLY A 293 -30.21 31.74 2.09
N VAL A 294 -30.22 33.01 2.51
CA VAL A 294 -29.79 33.41 3.88
C VAL A 294 -30.93 33.29 4.89
N GLN A 295 -32.17 33.05 4.45
CA GLN A 295 -33.34 32.95 5.29
C GLN A 295 -33.58 31.52 5.80
N ASN A 296 -34.34 31.36 6.89
CA ASN A 296 -34.58 30.09 7.61
C ASN A 296 -35.51 29.10 6.87
N PHE A 297 -35.25 28.83 5.61
CA PHE A 297 -35.92 27.74 4.91
C PHE A 297 -35.00 26.52 4.85
N SER A 298 -35.55 25.36 5.20
CA SER A 298 -34.84 24.09 5.12
C SER A 298 -34.99 23.49 3.73
N SER A 299 -33.92 22.85 3.23
CA SER A 299 -34.03 21.97 2.06
C SER A 299 -34.85 20.73 2.45
N SER A 300 -35.62 20.17 1.51
CA SER A 300 -36.48 19.03 1.83
C SER A 300 -36.61 18.07 0.66
N PHE A 301 -36.78 16.80 1.01
CA PHE A 301 -37.18 15.75 0.07
C PHE A 301 -38.71 15.67 0.03
N TYR A 302 -39.25 15.40 -1.12
CA TYR A 302 -40.66 15.19 -1.37
C TYR A 302 -40.89 13.96 -2.22
N LEU A 303 -41.97 13.25 -1.94
CA LEU A 303 -42.49 12.18 -2.77
C LEU A 303 -43.84 12.57 -3.31
N PHE A 304 -44.02 12.45 -4.62
CA PHE A 304 -45.26 12.70 -5.31
C PHE A 304 -45.71 11.51 -6.12
N ASP A 305 -47.02 11.38 -6.33
CA ASP A 305 -47.53 10.52 -7.40
C ASP A 305 -47.41 11.22 -8.77
N ILE A 306 -47.74 10.50 -9.84
CA ILE A 306 -47.71 11.05 -11.22
C ILE A 306 -48.76 12.16 -11.49
N PHE A 307 -49.70 12.36 -10.60
CA PHE A 307 -50.72 13.42 -10.68
C PHE A 307 -50.35 14.66 -9.88
N GLY A 308 -49.16 14.68 -9.26
CA GLY A 308 -48.67 15.80 -8.47
C GLY A 308 -49.21 15.85 -7.01
N ASN A 309 -49.86 14.79 -6.52
CA ASN A 309 -50.25 14.71 -5.12
C ASN A 309 -49.05 14.38 -4.24
N LYS A 310 -48.83 15.17 -3.20
CA LYS A 310 -47.74 14.95 -2.24
C LYS A 310 -48.05 13.76 -1.34
N LEU A 311 -47.19 12.76 -1.36
CA LEU A 311 -47.29 11.51 -0.57
C LEU A 311 -46.44 11.58 0.70
N ALA A 312 -45.22 12.16 0.62
CA ALA A 312 -44.31 12.29 1.75
C ALA A 312 -43.48 13.57 1.65
N GLU A 313 -42.97 13.99 2.79
CA GLU A 313 -42.03 15.11 2.91
C GLU A 313 -41.08 14.82 4.06
N GLU A 314 -39.78 15.05 3.86
CA GLU A 314 -38.74 14.95 4.89
C GLU A 314 -37.79 16.13 4.81
N GLU A 315 -37.66 16.83 5.94
CA GLU A 315 -36.78 17.98 6.06
C GLU A 315 -35.32 17.54 6.11
N PHE A 316 -34.47 18.13 5.26
CA PHE A 316 -33.06 17.87 5.19
C PHE A 316 -32.30 18.98 5.93
N ASN A 317 -31.86 18.66 7.14
CA ASN A 317 -31.10 19.57 7.99
C ASN A 317 -29.62 19.56 7.64
N ASP A 318 -29.18 20.42 6.73
CA ASP A 318 -27.77 20.66 6.43
C ASP A 318 -27.46 22.15 6.42
N ASN A 319 -26.44 22.54 7.17
CA ASN A 319 -26.07 23.95 7.36
C ASN A 319 -25.23 24.53 6.20
N GLU A 320 -24.99 23.77 5.14
CA GLU A 320 -24.18 24.20 4.00
C GLU A 320 -25.07 24.58 2.81
N ASN A 321 -25.01 25.82 2.41
CA ASN A 321 -25.70 26.36 1.23
C ASN A 321 -25.01 25.88 -0.06
N THR A 322 -25.34 24.69 -0.53
CA THR A 322 -24.70 24.07 -1.71
C THR A 322 -25.72 23.39 -2.60
N TYR A 323 -25.50 23.48 -3.91
CA TYR A 323 -26.36 22.78 -4.88
C TYR A 323 -26.29 21.27 -4.68
N SER A 324 -27.44 20.61 -4.81
CA SER A 324 -27.54 19.16 -4.75
C SER A 324 -28.33 18.62 -5.94
N GLN A 325 -28.09 17.41 -6.34
CA GLN A 325 -28.74 16.79 -7.49
C GLN A 325 -29.13 15.35 -7.23
N LEU A 326 -30.27 14.96 -7.81
CA LEU A 326 -30.75 13.59 -7.83
C LEU A 326 -30.37 12.90 -9.15
N PHE A 327 -30.08 11.61 -9.07
CA PHE A 327 -29.84 10.76 -10.24
C PHE A 327 -30.63 9.46 -10.11
N ILE A 328 -31.07 8.93 -11.23
CA ILE A 328 -31.77 7.65 -11.30
C ILE A 328 -30.77 6.52 -11.04
N ASN A 329 -31.19 5.47 -10.35
CA ASN A 329 -30.43 4.24 -10.20
C ASN A 329 -31.02 3.15 -11.10
N GLU A 330 -30.54 3.05 -12.33
CA GLU A 330 -31.00 2.06 -13.31
C GLU A 330 -30.74 0.61 -12.86
N ASP A 331 -29.69 0.37 -12.06
CA ASP A 331 -29.34 -0.98 -11.55
C ASP A 331 -30.39 -1.52 -10.54
N SER A 332 -31.13 -0.64 -9.83
CA SER A 332 -32.14 -1.02 -8.84
C SER A 332 -33.55 -1.17 -9.44
N LYS A 333 -33.69 -1.15 -10.75
CA LYS A 333 -35.00 -1.04 -11.43
C LYS A 333 -35.82 0.17 -10.97
N ASP A 334 -35.10 1.28 -10.74
CA ASP A 334 -35.64 2.56 -10.29
C ASP A 334 -36.27 2.54 -8.87
N GLU A 335 -36.00 1.53 -8.04
CA GLU A 335 -36.49 1.47 -6.65
C GLU A 335 -35.73 2.39 -5.69
N THR A 336 -34.51 2.77 -6.06
CA THR A 336 -33.65 3.70 -5.31
C THR A 336 -33.12 4.79 -6.22
N PHE A 337 -32.66 5.88 -5.63
CA PHE A 337 -32.05 7.01 -6.34
C PHE A 337 -30.79 7.48 -5.67
N PHE A 338 -29.94 8.18 -6.40
CA PHE A 338 -28.72 8.77 -5.85
C PHE A 338 -28.89 10.25 -5.56
N PHE A 339 -28.38 10.65 -4.41
CA PHE A 339 -28.30 12.03 -3.97
C PHE A 339 -26.86 12.47 -3.87
N LEU A 340 -26.47 13.44 -4.69
CA LEU A 340 -25.14 14.06 -4.69
C LEU A 340 -25.25 15.50 -4.24
N LYS A 341 -24.62 15.82 -3.12
CA LYS A 341 -24.46 17.18 -2.63
C LYS A 341 -23.25 17.83 -3.31
N ASN A 342 -23.41 19.05 -3.82
CA ASN A 342 -22.30 19.80 -4.43
C ASN A 342 -21.13 19.98 -3.44
N ARG A 343 -19.92 19.94 -3.96
CA ARG A 343 -18.68 20.07 -3.19
C ARG A 343 -18.51 18.98 -2.12
N ASN A 344 -19.13 17.84 -2.31
CA ASN A 344 -19.00 16.70 -1.43
C ASN A 344 -18.17 15.57 -2.10
N THR A 345 -17.68 14.67 -1.26
CA THR A 345 -17.02 13.43 -1.66
C THR A 345 -17.92 12.21 -1.45
N GLU A 346 -19.17 12.40 -1.04
CA GLU A 346 -20.10 11.33 -0.71
C GLU A 346 -21.36 11.44 -1.55
N ILE A 347 -21.76 10.31 -2.12
CA ILE A 347 -23.02 10.11 -2.81
C ILE A 347 -23.83 9.15 -1.96
N GLN A 348 -25.06 9.52 -1.65
CA GLN A 348 -25.99 8.67 -0.90
C GLN A 348 -26.94 7.99 -1.87
N GLU A 349 -27.12 6.68 -1.75
CA GLU A 349 -28.22 5.96 -2.35
C GLU A 349 -29.36 5.90 -1.34
N LEU A 350 -30.52 6.40 -1.72
CA LEU A 350 -31.70 6.53 -0.87
C LEU A 350 -32.84 5.68 -1.43
N ASP A 351 -33.69 5.16 -0.55
CA ASP A 351 -34.96 4.55 -0.91
C ASP A 351 -36.11 5.59 -0.98
N CYS A 352 -37.30 5.15 -1.38
CA CYS A 352 -38.49 6.00 -1.48
C CYS A 352 -38.97 6.55 -0.12
N SER A 353 -38.49 6.05 1.00
CA SER A 353 -38.70 6.58 2.36
C SER A 353 -37.54 7.46 2.82
N PHE A 354 -36.67 7.88 1.92
CA PHE A 354 -35.48 8.71 2.11
C PHE A 354 -34.42 8.12 3.05
N ASN A 355 -34.50 6.82 3.39
CA ASN A 355 -33.48 6.15 4.17
C ASN A 355 -32.22 5.88 3.33
N THR A 356 -31.06 6.09 3.91
CA THR A 356 -29.79 5.77 3.25
C THR A 356 -29.57 4.28 3.18
N VAL A 357 -29.57 3.73 1.96
CA VAL A 357 -29.26 2.31 1.66
C VAL A 357 -27.76 2.08 1.70
N ARG A 358 -27.01 2.97 1.07
CA ARG A 358 -25.53 2.97 1.10
C ARG A 358 -24.96 4.36 0.85
N THR A 359 -23.70 4.55 1.25
CA THR A 359 -22.92 5.75 0.94
C THR A 359 -21.71 5.35 0.09
N ILE A 360 -21.52 6.05 -1.02
CA ILE A 360 -20.41 5.87 -1.95
C ILE A 360 -19.45 7.04 -1.76
N LYS A 361 -18.15 6.74 -1.57
CA LYS A 361 -17.11 7.78 -1.44
C LYS A 361 -16.42 8.00 -2.77
N LEU A 362 -16.44 9.26 -3.22
CA LEU A 362 -15.65 9.72 -4.33
C LEU A 362 -14.21 10.04 -3.87
N PRO A 363 -13.21 9.87 -4.71
CA PRO A 363 -11.81 10.13 -4.36
C PRO A 363 -11.49 11.61 -4.19
N GLU A 364 -12.27 12.49 -4.82
CA GLU A 364 -12.13 13.96 -4.76
C GLU A 364 -13.52 14.61 -4.70
N ILE A 365 -13.55 15.88 -4.30
CA ILE A 365 -14.77 16.71 -4.30
C ILE A 365 -15.16 17.01 -5.75
N VAL A 366 -16.42 16.80 -6.07
CA VAL A 366 -17.01 17.06 -7.39
C VAL A 366 -18.09 18.14 -7.34
N GLY A 367 -18.42 18.71 -8.50
CA GLY A 367 -19.64 19.47 -8.69
C GLY A 367 -20.86 18.54 -8.71
N ALA A 368 -22.05 19.05 -8.42
CA ALA A 368 -23.27 18.24 -8.48
C ALA A 368 -23.67 17.89 -9.92
N ASP A 369 -23.32 18.75 -10.88
CA ASP A 369 -23.63 18.52 -12.28
C ASP A 369 -22.46 17.79 -12.97
N PRO A 370 -22.69 16.63 -13.61
CA PRO A 370 -21.69 15.99 -14.44
C PRO A 370 -21.40 16.82 -15.69
N ILE A 371 -20.18 16.69 -16.20
CA ILE A 371 -19.79 17.30 -17.49
C ILE A 371 -20.51 16.57 -18.62
N ASP A 372 -20.51 15.24 -18.51
CA ASP A 372 -21.07 14.37 -19.53
C ASP A 372 -21.50 13.02 -18.95
N PHE A 373 -22.35 12.32 -19.70
CA PHE A 373 -22.84 10.98 -19.38
C PHE A 373 -22.89 10.14 -20.66
N LEU A 374 -21.81 9.44 -20.93
CA LEU A 374 -21.65 8.66 -22.16
C LEU A 374 -20.87 7.35 -21.91
N ASP A 375 -21.11 6.37 -22.77
CA ASP A 375 -20.38 5.10 -22.78
C ASP A 375 -19.00 5.31 -23.46
N ILE A 376 -17.98 5.58 -22.65
CA ILE A 376 -16.61 5.87 -23.16
C ILE A 376 -15.79 4.63 -23.46
N ASN A 377 -16.25 3.46 -23.05
CA ASN A 377 -15.56 2.20 -23.26
C ASN A 377 -16.34 1.20 -24.10
N LEU A 378 -17.55 1.59 -24.55
CA LEU A 378 -18.46 0.81 -25.40
C LEU A 378 -18.80 -0.55 -24.81
N ASP A 379 -18.99 -0.63 -23.50
CA ASP A 379 -19.42 -1.84 -22.83
C ASP A 379 -20.95 -1.93 -22.62
N GLY A 380 -21.69 -0.96 -23.13
CA GLY A 380 -23.14 -0.83 -23.05
C GLY A 380 -23.63 -0.08 -21.79
N ARG A 381 -22.72 0.39 -20.93
CA ARG A 381 -23.03 1.21 -19.77
C ARG A 381 -22.41 2.59 -19.92
N LYS A 382 -23.12 3.60 -19.52
CA LYS A 382 -22.63 4.98 -19.57
C LYS A 382 -21.81 5.29 -18.31
N GLU A 383 -20.82 6.13 -18.45
CA GLU A 383 -20.07 6.70 -17.35
C GLU A 383 -20.45 8.15 -17.10
N TYR A 384 -20.55 8.53 -15.81
CA TYR A 384 -20.59 9.92 -15.38
C TYR A 384 -19.18 10.50 -15.33
N ILE A 385 -19.00 11.67 -15.91
CA ILE A 385 -17.74 12.41 -15.92
C ILE A 385 -17.96 13.74 -15.21
N PHE A 386 -17.20 13.98 -14.14
CA PHE A 386 -17.30 15.19 -13.32
C PHE A 386 -16.00 15.98 -13.36
N TRP A 387 -16.11 17.28 -13.14
CA TRP A 387 -14.98 18.13 -12.85
C TRP A 387 -14.47 17.87 -11.42
N GLY A 388 -13.14 17.71 -11.29
CA GLY A 388 -12.51 17.84 -9.99
C GLY A 388 -12.43 19.31 -9.55
N ARG A 389 -12.46 19.53 -8.25
CA ARG A 389 -12.41 20.87 -7.66
C ARG A 389 -11.16 21.66 -8.04
N ASP A 390 -10.07 20.99 -8.34
CA ASP A 390 -8.79 21.59 -8.69
C ASP A 390 -8.79 22.22 -10.10
N GLY A 391 -9.83 22.02 -10.88
CA GLY A 391 -9.92 22.44 -12.29
C GLY A 391 -8.89 21.75 -13.21
N LYS A 392 -8.20 20.73 -12.71
CA LYS A 392 -7.13 20.00 -13.41
C LYS A 392 -7.36 18.50 -13.47
N SER A 393 -8.48 18.05 -12.96
CA SER A 393 -8.83 16.64 -12.95
C SER A 393 -10.25 16.41 -13.43
N ILE A 394 -10.47 15.22 -13.96
CA ILE A 394 -11.80 14.65 -14.19
C ILE A 394 -11.96 13.40 -13.35
N ILE A 395 -13.17 13.21 -12.85
CA ILE A 395 -13.56 12.01 -12.11
C ILE A 395 -14.53 11.23 -13.00
N ILE A 396 -14.18 10.00 -13.31
CA ILE A 396 -14.98 9.09 -14.13
C ILE A 396 -15.57 8.04 -13.20
N THR A 397 -16.88 7.83 -13.25
CA THR A 397 -17.59 6.79 -12.49
C THR A 397 -18.54 6.05 -13.39
N GLN A 398 -18.88 4.81 -13.05
CA GLN A 398 -19.98 4.09 -13.71
C GLN A 398 -21.33 4.78 -13.40
N ASP A 399 -22.38 4.40 -14.11
CA ASP A 399 -23.76 4.86 -13.94
C ASP A 399 -24.30 4.77 -12.49
N ASN A 400 -23.85 3.76 -11.74
CA ASN A 400 -24.16 3.56 -10.32
C ASN A 400 -23.12 4.15 -9.37
N PHE A 401 -22.30 5.08 -9.84
CA PHE A 401 -21.18 5.74 -9.12
C PHE A 401 -20.12 4.78 -8.56
N SER A 402 -20.11 3.52 -8.98
CA SER A 402 -19.08 2.59 -8.58
C SER A 402 -17.77 2.82 -9.33
N ASN A 403 -16.68 2.30 -8.74
CA ASN A 403 -15.33 2.34 -9.32
C ASN A 403 -14.83 3.72 -9.76
N PRO A 404 -14.98 4.77 -8.94
CA PRO A 404 -14.56 6.12 -9.31
C PRO A 404 -13.05 6.17 -9.57
N LEU A 405 -12.68 6.88 -10.63
CA LEU A 405 -11.30 7.07 -11.07
C LEU A 405 -11.02 8.54 -11.28
N VAL A 406 -9.88 9.02 -10.79
CA VAL A 406 -9.38 10.37 -11.04
C VAL A 406 -8.33 10.33 -12.14
N HIS A 407 -8.52 11.16 -13.17
CA HIS A 407 -7.49 11.44 -14.18
C HIS A 407 -7.06 12.90 -14.09
N LYS A 408 -5.74 13.12 -13.88
CA LYS A 408 -5.16 14.46 -13.70
C LYS A 408 -4.46 14.93 -14.95
N PHE A 409 -4.65 16.22 -15.27
CA PHE A 409 -3.96 16.91 -16.36
C PHE A 409 -2.88 17.83 -15.79
N SER A 410 -1.91 18.17 -16.64
CA SER A 410 -0.81 19.06 -16.24
C SER A 410 -1.20 20.53 -16.14
N THR A 411 -2.27 20.92 -16.82
CA THR A 411 -2.76 22.31 -16.93
C THR A 411 -4.22 22.40 -16.50
N GLU A 412 -4.69 23.60 -16.20
CA GLU A 412 -6.12 23.86 -16.00
C GLU A 412 -6.91 23.61 -17.27
N ILE A 413 -8.14 23.11 -17.11
CA ILE A 413 -9.01 22.75 -18.22
C ILE A 413 -10.09 23.81 -18.36
N PRO A 414 -9.92 24.79 -19.28
CA PRO A 414 -10.88 25.89 -19.41
C PRO A 414 -12.19 25.45 -20.06
N ALA A 415 -12.15 24.47 -20.95
CA ALA A 415 -13.31 23.88 -21.60
C ALA A 415 -12.99 22.45 -22.01
N LEU A 416 -13.96 21.57 -21.96
CA LEU A 416 -13.82 20.17 -22.23
C LEU A 416 -14.89 19.69 -23.20
N PHE A 417 -14.47 19.08 -24.30
CA PHE A 417 -15.33 18.31 -25.19
C PHE A 417 -14.89 16.86 -25.16
N ILE A 418 -15.85 15.97 -24.97
CA ILE A 418 -15.61 14.52 -24.86
C ILE A 418 -16.41 13.83 -25.95
N SER A 419 -15.77 12.89 -26.64
CA SER A 419 -16.45 12.00 -27.57
C SER A 419 -15.88 10.60 -27.49
N ALA A 420 -16.73 9.59 -27.55
CA ALA A 420 -16.32 8.19 -27.70
C ALA A 420 -15.86 7.93 -29.14
N ILE A 421 -14.79 7.18 -29.29
CA ILE A 421 -14.27 6.77 -30.60
C ILE A 421 -14.48 5.27 -30.74
N VAL A 422 -15.27 4.90 -31.72
CA VAL A 422 -15.47 3.51 -32.13
C VAL A 422 -14.49 3.17 -33.24
N ASN A 423 -13.82 2.03 -33.16
CA ASN A 423 -13.05 1.45 -34.23
C ASN A 423 -13.12 -0.08 -34.12
N VAL A 424 -13.67 -0.73 -35.15
CA VAL A 424 -13.85 -2.20 -35.16
C VAL A 424 -12.55 -2.97 -34.98
N LYS A 425 -11.41 -2.40 -35.44
CA LYS A 425 -10.09 -3.04 -35.37
C LYS A 425 -9.34 -2.75 -34.09
N GLU A 426 -9.76 -1.78 -33.32
CA GLU A 426 -9.05 -1.29 -32.14
C GLU A 426 -9.95 -1.35 -30.89
N LYS A 427 -9.30 -1.29 -29.73
CA LYS A 427 -10.04 -1.12 -28.48
C LYS A 427 -10.65 0.28 -28.42
N PRO A 428 -11.86 0.44 -27.85
CA PRO A 428 -12.52 1.73 -27.70
C PRO A 428 -11.59 2.76 -27.07
N MET A 429 -11.71 3.98 -27.51
CA MET A 429 -11.00 5.16 -26.99
C MET A 429 -12.01 6.28 -26.82
N PHE A 430 -11.65 7.29 -26.05
CA PHE A 430 -12.37 8.56 -26.07
C PHE A 430 -11.41 9.70 -26.33
N PHE A 431 -11.91 10.65 -27.06
CA PHE A 431 -11.20 11.87 -27.39
C PHE A 431 -11.62 13.00 -26.45
N LEU A 432 -10.68 13.81 -26.10
CA LEU A 432 -10.87 14.90 -25.17
C LEU A 432 -10.14 16.13 -25.70
N GLN A 433 -10.92 17.15 -26.06
CA GLN A 433 -10.36 18.44 -26.47
C GLN A 433 -10.31 19.42 -25.31
N ILE A 434 -9.11 19.90 -24.99
CA ILE A 434 -8.87 20.96 -24.00
C ILE A 434 -8.21 22.11 -24.73
N ALA A 435 -8.93 23.21 -24.92
CA ALA A 435 -8.47 24.32 -25.72
C ALA A 435 -7.95 23.82 -27.09
N ASN A 436 -6.68 24.02 -27.40
CA ASN A 436 -6.05 23.62 -28.68
C ASN A 436 -5.29 22.29 -28.58
N VAL A 437 -5.60 21.46 -27.60
CA VAL A 437 -4.96 20.16 -27.40
C VAL A 437 -6.01 19.05 -27.45
N GLY A 438 -5.84 18.14 -28.38
CA GLY A 438 -6.60 16.90 -28.49
C GLY A 438 -5.84 15.77 -27.81
N THR A 439 -6.50 15.09 -26.89
CA THR A 439 -5.93 13.95 -26.15
C THR A 439 -6.76 12.71 -26.37
N TYR A 440 -6.11 11.65 -26.84
CA TYR A 440 -6.74 10.33 -26.99
C TYR A 440 -6.47 9.49 -25.77
N LEU A 441 -7.54 9.07 -25.14
CA LEU A 441 -7.52 8.32 -23.88
C LEU A 441 -8.25 7.00 -24.04
N ARG A 442 -7.83 6.01 -23.29
CA ARG A 442 -8.52 4.71 -23.21
C ARG A 442 -8.91 4.44 -21.78
N TYR A 443 -10.21 4.24 -21.55
CA TYR A 443 -10.75 3.77 -20.28
C TYR A 443 -10.91 2.25 -20.37
N GLU A 444 -10.12 1.52 -19.61
CA GLU A 444 -10.07 0.06 -19.72
C GLU A 444 -9.98 -0.62 -18.34
N LYS A 445 -10.40 -1.87 -18.28
CA LYS A 445 -10.22 -2.69 -17.09
C LYS A 445 -8.73 -2.81 -16.77
N ASN A 446 -8.38 -2.55 -15.52
CA ASN A 446 -7.00 -2.64 -15.06
C ASN A 446 -6.57 -4.12 -14.98
N PRO A 447 -5.60 -4.58 -15.77
CA PRO A 447 -5.16 -5.98 -15.75
C PRO A 447 -4.56 -6.37 -14.39
N PHE A 448 -4.08 -5.39 -13.61
CA PHE A 448 -3.54 -5.63 -12.28
C PHE A 448 -4.59 -5.66 -11.17
N TYR A 449 -5.86 -5.44 -11.48
CA TYR A 449 -6.95 -5.49 -10.48
C TYR A 449 -7.05 -6.86 -9.80
N PHE A 450 -6.69 -7.94 -10.51
CA PHE A 450 -6.63 -9.28 -9.94
C PHE A 450 -5.70 -9.38 -8.72
N PHE A 451 -4.64 -8.60 -8.66
CA PHE A 451 -3.74 -8.57 -7.50
C PHE A 451 -4.39 -8.11 -6.21
N LYS A 452 -5.56 -7.48 -6.26
CA LYS A 452 -6.38 -7.18 -5.08
C LYS A 452 -6.61 -8.43 -4.21
N PHE A 453 -6.88 -9.57 -4.85
CA PHE A 453 -7.14 -10.83 -4.15
C PHE A 453 -5.87 -11.51 -3.64
N LEU A 454 -4.74 -11.28 -4.30
CA LEU A 454 -3.44 -11.88 -3.94
C LEU A 454 -2.63 -11.00 -3.00
N TYR A 455 -2.88 -9.69 -2.96
CA TYR A 455 -2.11 -8.74 -2.17
C TYR A 455 -2.13 -9.07 -0.68
N SER A 456 -3.31 -9.22 -0.10
CA SER A 456 -3.47 -9.45 1.33
C SER A 456 -2.89 -10.80 1.78
N PRO A 457 -3.18 -11.95 1.13
CA PRO A 457 -2.52 -13.22 1.47
C PRO A 457 -1.02 -13.21 1.17
N GLY A 458 -0.58 -12.60 0.07
CA GLY A 458 0.83 -12.49 -0.28
C GLY A 458 1.63 -11.67 0.73
N LEU A 459 1.07 -10.58 1.20
CA LEU A 459 1.65 -9.77 2.28
C LEU A 459 1.77 -10.59 3.57
N TYR A 460 0.70 -11.33 3.97
CA TYR A 460 0.75 -12.20 5.14
C TYR A 460 1.85 -13.26 5.02
N LEU A 461 1.93 -13.95 3.88
CA LEU A 461 2.96 -14.98 3.65
C LEU A 461 4.37 -14.40 3.71
N SER A 462 4.58 -13.20 3.17
CA SER A 462 5.88 -12.51 3.22
C SER A 462 6.28 -12.16 4.65
N VAL A 463 5.35 -11.63 5.44
CA VAL A 463 5.56 -11.33 6.86
C VAL A 463 5.83 -12.61 7.65
N LEU A 464 5.06 -13.68 7.39
CA LEU A 464 5.24 -14.97 8.04
C LEU A 464 6.63 -15.55 7.76
N LEU A 465 7.07 -15.52 6.51
CA LEU A 465 8.39 -15.99 6.12
C LEU A 465 9.49 -15.21 6.85
N PHE A 466 9.39 -13.90 6.87
CA PHE A 466 10.35 -13.02 7.55
C PHE A 466 10.44 -13.30 9.05
N VAL A 467 9.30 -13.41 9.73
CA VAL A 467 9.22 -13.73 11.15
C VAL A 467 9.79 -15.13 11.44
N MET A 468 9.50 -16.11 10.57
CA MET A 468 10.07 -17.47 10.70
C MET A 468 11.59 -17.50 10.54
N ILE A 469 12.14 -16.71 9.64
CA ILE A 469 13.61 -16.59 9.49
C ILE A 469 14.23 -16.04 10.77
N ILE A 470 13.67 -14.94 11.30
CA ILE A 470 14.15 -14.34 12.57
C ILE A 470 14.05 -15.35 13.70
N TYR A 471 12.93 -16.05 13.82
CA TYR A 471 12.71 -17.08 14.84
C TYR A 471 13.74 -18.20 14.76
N LYS A 472 14.05 -18.70 13.56
CA LYS A 472 15.11 -19.72 13.35
C LYS A 472 16.49 -19.22 13.78
N ILE A 473 16.83 -17.97 13.42
CA ILE A 473 18.12 -17.38 13.80
C ILE A 473 18.26 -17.28 15.32
N LEU A 474 17.23 -16.77 15.99
CA LEU A 474 17.20 -16.64 17.44
C LEU A 474 17.28 -17.99 18.14
N LYS A 475 16.50 -18.98 17.68
CA LYS A 475 16.55 -20.34 18.22
C LYS A 475 17.94 -20.97 18.06
N HIS A 476 18.56 -20.81 16.88
CA HIS A 476 19.91 -21.33 16.63
C HIS A 476 20.95 -20.67 17.55
N ARG A 477 20.87 -19.37 17.79
CA ARG A 477 21.75 -18.67 18.75
C ARG A 477 21.62 -19.26 20.17
N LEU A 478 20.38 -19.40 20.65
CA LEU A 478 20.14 -19.98 21.98
C LEU A 478 20.65 -21.41 22.11
N GLU A 479 20.56 -22.24 21.08
CA GLU A 479 21.11 -23.59 21.06
C GLU A 479 22.64 -23.58 21.13
N ILE A 480 23.31 -22.67 20.43
CA ILE A 480 24.79 -22.52 20.49
C ILE A 480 25.21 -22.13 21.93
N GLU A 481 24.55 -21.11 22.51
CA GLU A 481 24.85 -20.66 23.88
C GLU A 481 24.71 -21.80 24.89
N ARG A 482 23.59 -22.54 24.87
CA ARG A 482 23.38 -23.71 25.76
C ARG A 482 24.39 -24.80 25.59
N ASN A 483 24.81 -25.09 24.35
CA ASN A 483 25.81 -26.12 24.10
C ASN A 483 27.19 -25.69 24.60
N THR A 484 27.54 -24.42 24.44
CA THR A 484 28.78 -23.85 24.98
C THR A 484 28.81 -23.92 26.51
N GLU A 485 27.75 -23.55 27.20
CA GLU A 485 27.62 -23.66 28.66
C GLU A 485 27.81 -25.10 29.14
N LYS A 486 27.19 -26.08 28.48
CA LYS A 486 27.35 -27.49 28.80
C LYS A 486 28.79 -28.00 28.59
N GLU A 487 29.45 -27.57 27.54
CA GLU A 487 30.86 -27.91 27.25
C GLU A 487 31.77 -27.35 28.35
N ILE A 488 31.56 -26.08 28.76
CA ILE A 488 32.30 -25.44 29.83
C ILE A 488 32.12 -26.21 31.15
N ALA A 489 30.86 -26.48 31.54
CA ALA A 489 30.59 -27.26 32.77
C ALA A 489 31.22 -28.66 32.77
N SER A 490 31.18 -29.35 31.62
CA SER A 490 31.83 -30.66 31.46
C SER A 490 33.34 -30.61 31.62
N LEU A 491 33.98 -29.57 31.06
CA LEU A 491 35.43 -29.39 31.17
C LEU A 491 35.86 -29.02 32.60
N GLN A 492 35.09 -28.17 33.28
CA GLN A 492 35.30 -27.86 34.70
C GLN A 492 35.26 -29.10 35.57
N MET A 493 34.25 -29.95 35.39
CA MET A 493 34.11 -31.19 36.16
C MET A 493 35.28 -32.15 35.88
N LYS A 494 35.74 -32.27 34.65
CA LYS A 494 36.91 -33.11 34.30
C LYS A 494 38.19 -32.58 34.94
N ALA A 495 38.40 -31.25 34.92
CA ALA A 495 39.55 -30.62 35.55
C ALA A 495 39.62 -30.89 37.06
N ILE A 496 38.50 -30.71 37.75
CA ILE A 496 38.40 -31.00 39.21
C ILE A 496 38.71 -32.45 39.50
N LYS A 497 38.14 -33.39 38.77
CA LYS A 497 38.34 -34.83 39.01
C LYS A 497 39.81 -35.27 38.83
N ASN A 498 40.57 -34.58 37.97
CA ASN A 498 41.97 -34.92 37.73
C ASN A 498 42.97 -34.23 38.67
N GLN A 499 42.55 -33.19 39.41
CA GLN A 499 43.42 -32.47 40.38
C GLN A 499 43.78 -33.30 41.63
N ILE A 500 42.99 -34.29 41.96
CA ILE A 500 43.19 -35.12 43.15
C ILE A 500 43.43 -36.55 42.68
N ASP A 501 44.70 -36.92 42.49
CA ASP A 501 45.06 -38.36 42.37
C ASP A 501 44.84 -39.02 43.71
N PRO A 502 43.85 -39.94 43.83
CA PRO A 502 43.57 -40.62 45.11
C PRO A 502 44.78 -41.35 45.66
N HIS A 503 45.65 -41.87 44.77
CA HIS A 503 46.86 -42.58 45.14
C HIS A 503 47.93 -41.62 45.67
N PHE A 504 48.08 -40.44 45.10
CA PHE A 504 48.95 -39.37 45.62
C PHE A 504 48.50 -38.97 47.04
N THR A 505 47.19 -38.69 47.20
CA THR A 505 46.59 -38.30 48.44
C THR A 505 46.85 -39.34 49.52
N LEU A 506 46.55 -40.62 49.28
CA LEU A 506 46.75 -41.72 50.24
C LEU A 506 48.25 -41.89 50.62
N ASN A 507 49.15 -41.78 49.64
CA ASN A 507 50.60 -41.94 49.90
C ASN A 507 51.14 -40.78 50.71
N ILE A 508 50.75 -39.53 50.46
CA ILE A 508 51.18 -38.38 51.28
C ILE A 508 50.63 -38.51 52.72
N LEU A 509 49.37 -38.85 52.86
CA LEU A 509 48.77 -39.04 54.22
C LEU A 509 49.46 -40.20 55.00
N ASN A 510 49.75 -41.32 54.31
CA ASN A 510 50.48 -42.42 54.92
C ASN A 510 51.91 -42.01 55.31
N SER A 511 52.61 -41.26 54.47
CA SER A 511 53.95 -40.77 54.80
C SER A 511 53.96 -39.78 55.98
N ILE A 512 52.95 -38.88 56.01
CA ILE A 512 52.76 -37.97 57.16
C ILE A 512 52.43 -38.77 58.43
N GLY A 513 51.50 -39.74 58.36
CA GLY A 513 51.12 -40.63 59.44
C GLY A 513 52.30 -41.40 60.00
N SER A 514 53.20 -41.88 59.14
CA SER A 514 54.43 -42.56 59.54
C SER A 514 55.39 -41.64 60.31
N LEU A 515 55.53 -40.38 59.92
CA LEU A 515 56.33 -39.41 60.68
C LEU A 515 55.74 -39.12 62.08
N TYR A 516 54.44 -38.94 62.16
CA TYR A 516 53.82 -38.79 63.47
C TYR A 516 53.93 -40.04 64.35
N ALA A 517 53.89 -41.24 63.78
CA ALA A 517 54.00 -42.48 64.52
C ALA A 517 55.45 -42.77 65.00
N SER A 518 56.47 -42.29 64.29
CA SER A 518 57.88 -42.46 64.66
C SER A 518 58.32 -41.45 65.74
N GLY A 519 57.69 -40.27 65.82
CA GLY A 519 58.05 -39.22 66.74
C GLY A 519 59.36 -38.54 66.47
N GLU A 520 60.02 -38.83 65.34
CA GLU A 520 61.42 -38.38 65.07
C GLU A 520 61.49 -36.93 64.48
N ASP A 521 60.43 -36.41 63.84
CA ASP A 521 60.46 -35.06 63.22
C ASP A 521 59.02 -34.50 63.09
N MET A 522 58.46 -34.08 64.22
CA MET A 522 57.12 -33.52 64.27
C MET A 522 57.00 -32.20 63.50
N ASP A 523 57.98 -31.32 63.55
CA ASP A 523 57.98 -30.05 62.83
C ASP A 523 57.88 -30.24 61.32
N LYS A 524 58.59 -31.25 60.81
CA LYS A 524 58.50 -31.64 59.39
C LYS A 524 57.15 -32.21 59.00
N ALA A 525 56.54 -33.02 59.87
CA ALA A 525 55.22 -33.57 59.66
C ALA A 525 54.16 -32.46 59.60
N ASP A 526 54.19 -31.51 60.55
CA ASP A 526 53.30 -30.34 60.54
C ASP A 526 53.49 -29.45 59.32
N TYR A 527 54.76 -29.22 58.92
CA TYR A 527 55.04 -28.43 57.71
C TYR A 527 54.47 -29.08 56.47
N ILE A 528 54.68 -30.37 56.26
CA ILE A 528 54.20 -31.14 55.13
C ILE A 528 52.66 -31.23 55.11
N PHE A 529 52.06 -31.46 56.33
CA PHE A 529 50.59 -31.45 56.47
C PHE A 529 50.00 -30.09 56.11
N GLY A 530 50.65 -28.99 56.55
CA GLY A 530 50.27 -27.61 56.19
C GLY A 530 50.31 -27.36 54.65
N LYS A 531 51.35 -27.85 53.98
CA LYS A 531 51.48 -27.78 52.53
C LYS A 531 50.39 -28.53 51.81
N TYR A 532 50.12 -29.79 52.27
CA TYR A 532 49.07 -30.63 51.74
C TYR A 532 47.68 -30.00 51.93
N ALA A 533 47.41 -29.52 53.15
CA ALA A 533 46.14 -28.81 53.43
C ALA A 533 45.95 -27.55 52.56
N LYS A 534 47.03 -26.76 52.32
CA LYS A 534 47.00 -25.60 51.42
C LYS A 534 46.67 -26.00 49.98
N MET A 535 47.32 -27.10 49.51
CA MET A 535 47.06 -27.62 48.14
C MET A 535 45.64 -28.11 47.97
N ILE A 536 45.09 -28.89 48.91
CA ILE A 536 43.69 -29.33 48.88
C ILE A 536 42.75 -28.14 48.91
N ARG A 537 42.96 -27.18 49.81
CA ARG A 537 42.16 -25.96 49.89
C ARG A 537 42.13 -25.20 48.57
N GLN A 538 43.32 -24.99 47.94
CA GLN A 538 43.41 -24.33 46.63
C GLN A 538 42.66 -25.14 45.57
N THR A 539 42.65 -26.46 45.63
CA THR A 539 41.93 -27.31 44.67
C THR A 539 40.41 -27.16 44.84
N VAL A 540 39.92 -27.08 46.05
CA VAL A 540 38.48 -27.00 46.35
C VAL A 540 37.94 -25.59 46.11
N ILE A 541 38.60 -24.54 46.67
CA ILE A 541 38.11 -23.15 46.58
C ILE A 541 38.11 -22.65 45.14
N ASN A 542 39.16 -22.95 44.36
CA ASN A 542 39.30 -22.48 43.00
C ASN A 542 38.73 -23.47 41.94
N SER A 543 37.98 -24.50 42.41
CA SER A 543 37.46 -25.55 41.51
C SER A 543 36.54 -25.05 40.39
N GLU A 544 35.87 -23.89 40.59
CA GLU A 544 34.97 -23.24 39.60
C GLU A 544 35.71 -22.41 38.56
N GLN A 545 36.98 -22.07 38.78
CA GLN A 545 37.77 -21.24 37.88
C GLN A 545 38.62 -22.09 36.93
N ILE A 546 38.36 -21.95 35.61
CA ILE A 546 39.11 -22.60 34.55
C ILE A 546 40.40 -21.82 34.23
N ILE A 547 40.38 -20.53 34.44
CA ILE A 547 41.43 -19.56 34.14
C ILE A 547 41.84 -18.88 35.43
N ILE A 548 43.11 -18.92 35.78
CA ILE A 548 43.69 -18.37 37.03
C ILE A 548 44.91 -17.49 36.73
N PRO A 549 45.31 -16.60 37.64
CA PRO A 549 46.57 -15.90 37.55
C PRO A 549 47.76 -16.87 37.53
N LEU A 550 48.81 -16.51 36.82
CA LEU A 550 50.07 -17.28 36.74
C LEU A 550 50.69 -17.53 38.10
N GLU A 551 50.58 -16.53 39.01
CA GLU A 551 51.06 -16.64 40.37
C GLU A 551 50.42 -17.79 41.16
N GLU A 552 49.08 -17.96 41.03
CA GLU A 552 48.36 -19.04 41.68
C GLU A 552 48.75 -20.42 41.19
N GLU A 553 48.99 -20.55 39.89
CA GLU A 553 49.45 -21.82 39.31
C GLU A 553 50.87 -22.15 39.75
N ILE A 554 51.78 -21.17 39.80
CA ILE A 554 53.16 -21.36 40.30
C ILE A 554 53.15 -21.78 41.78
N ASP A 555 52.34 -21.12 42.62
CA ASP A 555 52.21 -21.47 44.03
C ASP A 555 51.69 -22.92 44.22
N PHE A 556 50.71 -23.30 43.42
CA PHE A 556 50.18 -24.67 43.42
C PHE A 556 51.26 -25.67 43.03
N VAL A 557 52.00 -25.42 41.95
CA VAL A 557 53.07 -26.24 41.42
C VAL A 557 54.21 -26.37 42.42
N LYS A 558 54.58 -25.27 43.11
CA LYS A 558 55.64 -25.29 44.15
C LYS A 558 55.22 -26.20 45.32
N ASN A 559 54.00 -26.07 45.84
CA ASN A 559 53.49 -26.93 46.89
C ASN A 559 53.46 -28.42 46.46
N TYR A 560 53.06 -28.67 45.22
CA TYR A 560 53.05 -30.04 44.63
C TYR A 560 54.49 -30.62 44.56
N ILE A 561 55.50 -29.89 44.07
CA ILE A 561 56.86 -30.35 43.96
C ILE A 561 57.46 -30.64 45.37
N GLU A 562 57.21 -29.79 46.35
CA GLU A 562 57.68 -30.01 47.73
C GLU A 562 57.07 -31.28 48.33
N LEU A 563 55.78 -31.56 48.13
CA LEU A 563 55.12 -32.77 48.57
C LEU A 563 55.70 -34.02 47.86
N GLU A 564 55.93 -33.97 46.58
CA GLU A 564 56.52 -35.01 45.77
C GLU A 564 57.98 -35.30 46.18
N ARG A 565 58.78 -34.24 46.49
CA ARG A 565 60.16 -34.38 46.99
C ARG A 565 60.17 -35.11 48.33
N PHE A 566 59.30 -34.69 49.24
CA PHE A 566 59.15 -35.37 50.53
C PHE A 566 58.73 -36.84 50.36
N ARG A 567 57.78 -37.16 49.50
CA ARG A 567 57.32 -38.50 49.24
C ARG A 567 58.44 -39.43 48.67
N ASN A 568 59.42 -38.85 47.93
CA ASN A 568 60.49 -39.51 47.32
C ASN A 568 61.78 -39.41 48.15
N SER A 569 61.68 -39.26 49.50
CA SER A 569 62.78 -39.19 50.44
C SER A 569 63.89 -38.20 50.06
N ASP A 570 63.42 -36.97 49.63
CA ASP A 570 64.28 -35.86 49.19
C ASP A 570 65.27 -36.24 48.08
N SER A 571 64.95 -37.24 47.21
CA SER A 571 65.81 -37.79 46.17
C SER A 571 66.12 -36.88 44.97
N PHE A 572 65.49 -35.73 44.91
CA PHE A 572 65.70 -34.75 43.84
C PHE A 572 65.68 -33.29 44.35
N THR A 573 66.31 -32.44 43.59
CA THR A 573 66.34 -30.98 43.81
C THR A 573 65.61 -30.30 42.72
N PHE A 574 65.08 -29.07 43.04
CA PHE A 574 64.40 -28.25 42.02
C PHE A 574 64.74 -26.77 42.15
N ILE A 575 64.63 -26.06 41.03
CA ILE A 575 64.81 -24.61 40.94
C ILE A 575 63.60 -24.03 40.17
N ILE A 576 62.97 -23.03 40.72
CA ILE A 576 61.98 -22.19 40.01
C ILE A 576 62.58 -20.81 39.86
N ASP A 577 62.92 -20.42 38.66
CA ASP A 577 63.53 -19.14 38.33
C ASP A 577 62.59 -18.30 37.51
N ILE A 578 62.16 -17.15 38.04
CA ILE A 578 61.17 -16.28 37.46
C ILE A 578 61.82 -14.95 37.15
N ASN A 579 61.86 -14.57 35.88
CA ASN A 579 62.38 -13.28 35.45
C ASN A 579 61.55 -12.15 36.00
N PRO A 580 62.11 -11.08 36.61
CA PRO A 580 61.38 -9.96 37.18
C PRO A 580 60.44 -9.22 36.25
N ASN A 581 60.62 -9.33 34.94
CA ASN A 581 59.78 -8.71 33.92
C ASN A 581 58.52 -9.54 33.56
N VAL A 582 58.29 -10.68 34.20
CA VAL A 582 57.09 -11.51 33.97
C VAL A 582 55.95 -10.95 34.82
N ASP A 583 54.83 -10.66 34.16
CA ASP A 583 53.58 -10.29 34.82
C ASP A 583 52.92 -11.53 35.39
N LEU A 584 52.93 -11.69 36.70
CA LEU A 584 52.36 -12.80 37.43
C LEU A 584 50.82 -12.82 37.49
N GLU A 585 50.17 -11.68 37.23
CA GLU A 585 48.69 -11.56 37.09
C GLU A 585 48.22 -12.06 35.75
N SER A 586 49.12 -12.39 34.82
CA SER A 586 48.74 -12.93 33.53
C SER A 586 47.89 -14.18 33.66
N ARG A 587 46.77 -14.19 32.98
CA ARG A 587 45.76 -15.27 33.06
C ARG A 587 46.19 -16.49 32.21
N ILE A 588 46.13 -17.66 32.83
CA ILE A 588 46.47 -18.94 32.16
C ILE A 588 45.42 -20.01 32.46
N PRO A 589 45.28 -21.02 31.60
CA PRO A 589 44.48 -22.19 31.93
C PRO A 589 45.05 -22.90 33.18
N ARG A 590 44.16 -23.20 34.11
CA ARG A 590 44.48 -23.96 35.32
C ARG A 590 45.10 -25.32 34.97
N MET A 591 46.02 -25.81 35.80
CA MET A 591 46.77 -27.08 35.61
C MET A 591 47.64 -27.12 34.37
N LEU A 592 47.86 -26.03 33.70
CA LEU A 592 48.73 -26.00 32.53
C LEU A 592 50.17 -26.34 32.89
N ILE A 593 50.75 -25.63 33.88
CA ILE A 593 52.14 -25.90 34.33
C ILE A 593 52.18 -27.19 35.13
N HIS A 594 51.24 -27.38 36.04
CA HIS A 594 51.17 -28.57 36.89
C HIS A 594 51.22 -29.86 36.08
N THR A 595 50.47 -30.00 34.99
CA THR A 595 50.46 -31.22 34.19
C THR A 595 51.83 -31.56 33.61
N TYR A 596 52.59 -30.57 33.14
CA TYR A 596 53.94 -30.80 32.63
C TYR A 596 54.93 -31.12 33.75
N VAL A 597 54.82 -30.49 34.91
CA VAL A 597 55.63 -30.75 36.09
C VAL A 597 55.35 -32.16 36.65
N GLU A 598 54.08 -32.54 36.76
CA GLU A 598 53.70 -33.90 37.18
C GLU A 598 54.35 -34.96 36.26
N ASN A 599 54.28 -34.74 34.95
CA ASN A 599 54.90 -35.64 33.98
C ASN A 599 56.41 -35.68 34.11
N ALA A 600 57.10 -34.55 34.32
CA ALA A 600 58.55 -34.48 34.52
C ALA A 600 58.93 -35.25 35.79
N ILE A 601 58.22 -35.13 36.87
CA ILE A 601 58.51 -35.89 38.12
C ILE A 601 58.16 -37.34 37.93
N LYS A 602 57.03 -37.73 37.42
CA LYS A 602 56.53 -39.10 37.36
C LYS A 602 57.32 -39.98 36.35
N TYR A 603 57.60 -39.40 35.17
CA TYR A 603 58.22 -40.17 34.09
C TYR A 603 59.69 -39.85 33.90
N GLY A 604 60.18 -38.66 34.30
CA GLY A 604 61.53 -38.22 34.27
C GLY A 604 62.33 -38.63 35.56
N ILE A 605 62.01 -37.87 36.63
CA ILE A 605 62.86 -37.90 37.85
C ILE A 605 62.73 -39.24 38.64
N ARG A 606 61.56 -39.79 38.81
CA ARG A 606 61.34 -41.04 39.59
C ARG A 606 61.99 -42.26 39.00
N ARG A 607 62.40 -42.24 37.76
CA ARG A 607 63.13 -43.35 37.10
C ARG A 607 64.63 -43.29 37.35
N LYS A 608 65.11 -42.24 38.04
CA LYS A 608 66.49 -42.05 38.40
C LYS A 608 66.69 -42.44 39.86
N LEU A 609 67.67 -43.27 40.12
CA LEU A 609 67.91 -43.82 41.49
C LEU A 609 68.39 -42.72 42.48
N SER A 610 69.11 -41.70 42.00
CA SER A 610 69.54 -40.52 42.78
C SER A 610 69.91 -39.37 41.89
N GLY A 611 69.95 -38.15 42.43
CA GLY A 611 70.44 -36.97 41.70
C GLY A 611 69.44 -36.45 40.68
N GLY A 612 68.13 -36.65 40.90
CA GLY A 612 67.09 -36.01 40.07
C GLY A 612 67.09 -34.47 40.17
N PHE A 613 66.89 -33.82 39.05
CA PHE A 613 66.87 -32.38 39.00
C PHE A 613 65.72 -31.87 38.13
N LEU A 614 64.92 -30.93 38.66
CA LEU A 614 63.84 -30.28 37.96
C LEU A 614 64.09 -28.79 37.91
N LYS A 615 64.05 -28.22 36.73
CA LYS A 615 64.15 -26.76 36.54
C LYS A 615 62.91 -26.20 35.86
N ILE A 616 62.35 -25.16 36.49
CA ILE A 616 61.26 -24.37 35.88
C ILE A 616 61.80 -22.94 35.68
N PHE A 617 61.78 -22.51 34.44
CA PHE A 617 62.29 -21.19 34.07
C PHE A 617 61.18 -20.41 33.37
N ILE A 618 60.80 -19.23 33.92
CA ILE A 618 59.72 -18.40 33.42
C ILE A 618 60.31 -17.08 33.02
N GLN A 619 60.21 -16.73 31.75
CA GLN A 619 60.81 -15.53 31.18
C GLN A 619 59.82 -14.80 30.22
N TYR A 620 60.00 -13.49 30.08
CA TYR A 620 59.30 -12.68 29.09
C TYR A 620 60.20 -12.49 27.86
N VAL A 621 59.77 -13.07 26.73
CA VAL A 621 60.52 -13.07 25.45
C VAL A 621 59.57 -12.79 24.31
N ASN A 622 59.92 -11.85 23.43
CA ASN A 622 59.14 -11.57 22.18
C ASN A 622 57.65 -11.35 22.40
N ARG A 623 57.26 -10.61 23.41
CA ARG A 623 55.86 -10.35 23.78
C ARG A 623 55.09 -11.60 24.23
N SER A 624 55.80 -12.61 24.69
CA SER A 624 55.19 -13.83 25.23
C SER A 624 55.83 -14.20 26.56
N ILE A 625 55.08 -14.77 27.46
CA ILE A 625 55.58 -15.46 28.62
C ILE A 625 55.95 -16.86 28.15
N ARG A 626 57.25 -17.19 28.31
CA ARG A 626 57.77 -18.53 27.96
C ARG A 626 58.08 -19.22 29.26
N ILE A 627 57.44 -20.41 29.45
CA ILE A 627 57.64 -21.28 30.61
C ILE A 627 58.38 -22.52 30.09
N ILE A 628 59.55 -22.78 30.64
CA ILE A 628 60.39 -23.89 30.30
C ILE A 628 60.48 -24.82 31.50
N ILE A 629 60.14 -26.07 31.36
CA ILE A 629 60.20 -27.15 32.36
C ILE A 629 61.21 -28.19 31.88
N GLU A 630 62.27 -28.36 32.60
CA GLU A 630 63.37 -29.31 32.27
C GLU A 630 63.55 -30.29 33.39
N ASP A 631 63.66 -31.55 33.02
CA ASP A 631 64.11 -32.66 33.91
C ASP A 631 65.36 -33.32 33.36
N ASN A 632 66.12 -33.91 34.25
CA ASN A 632 67.31 -34.69 33.91
C ASN A 632 67.08 -36.24 33.88
N GLY A 633 65.82 -36.60 33.58
CA GLY A 633 65.43 -38.02 33.43
C GLY A 633 65.93 -38.71 32.15
N PRO A 634 65.35 -39.84 31.81
CA PRO A 634 65.78 -40.63 30.62
C PRO A 634 65.33 -40.05 29.28
N GLY A 635 64.58 -38.86 29.31
CA GLY A 635 64.04 -38.23 28.14
C GLY A 635 62.78 -38.87 27.62
N LEU A 636 62.31 -38.36 26.48
CA LEU A 636 61.08 -38.82 25.78
C LEU A 636 61.45 -40.07 24.95
N ASN A 637 61.14 -41.28 25.40
CA ASN A 637 61.37 -42.51 24.66
C ASN A 637 60.31 -42.70 23.55
N SER A 638 60.77 -42.92 22.33
CA SER A 638 59.92 -43.00 21.13
C SER A 638 59.13 -44.33 20.97
N THR A 639 59.29 -45.32 21.87
CA THR A 639 58.78 -46.68 21.59
C THR A 639 57.96 -47.33 22.72
N ASN A 640 57.89 -46.79 23.97
CA ASN A 640 57.23 -47.53 25.06
C ASN A 640 56.34 -46.69 26.01
N THR A 641 55.95 -45.49 25.69
CA THR A 641 55.16 -44.61 26.61
C THR A 641 53.65 -44.58 26.40
N LEU A 642 53.15 -45.30 25.38
CA LEU A 642 51.70 -45.28 25.10
C LEU A 642 50.90 -46.36 25.86
N THR A 643 51.49 -47.35 26.49
CA THR A 643 50.79 -48.48 27.08
C THR A 643 50.51 -48.37 28.59
N ASN A 644 51.21 -47.48 29.33
CA ASN A 644 50.96 -47.32 30.81
C ASN A 644 50.67 -45.91 31.28
N SER A 645 50.63 -44.90 30.44
CA SER A 645 50.09 -43.59 30.81
C SER A 645 48.68 -43.42 30.23
N THR A 646 47.73 -43.10 31.07
CA THR A 646 46.32 -42.90 30.59
C THR A 646 46.18 -41.72 29.62
N GLY A 647 47.27 -40.97 29.32
CA GLY A 647 47.27 -39.82 28.39
C GLY A 647 46.20 -38.74 28.69
N LYS A 648 45.39 -38.99 29.72
CA LYS A 648 44.19 -38.18 30.05
C LYS A 648 44.53 -36.76 30.45
N GLY A 649 45.66 -36.54 31.15
CA GLY A 649 46.07 -35.18 31.57
C GLY A 649 46.34 -34.26 30.37
N PHE A 650 47.13 -34.72 29.37
CA PHE A 650 47.39 -33.91 28.19
C PHE A 650 46.18 -33.64 27.30
N VAL A 651 45.26 -34.62 27.23
CA VAL A 651 44.01 -34.43 26.48
C VAL A 651 43.17 -33.32 27.12
N ILE A 652 43.10 -33.27 28.45
CA ILE A 652 42.37 -32.23 29.19
C ILE A 652 43.06 -30.88 29.03
N VAL A 653 44.39 -30.81 29.17
CA VAL A 653 45.14 -29.56 28.98
C VAL A 653 44.97 -29.03 27.56
N LYS A 654 44.96 -29.86 26.55
CA LYS A 654 44.70 -29.45 25.16
C LYS A 654 43.27 -28.86 25.02
N GLN A 655 42.28 -29.54 25.61
CA GLN A 655 40.90 -29.03 25.60
C GLN A 655 40.79 -27.69 26.35
N LEU A 656 41.49 -27.51 27.47
CA LEU A 656 41.53 -26.24 28.20
C LEU A 656 42.25 -25.15 27.43
N ILE A 657 43.32 -25.43 26.72
CA ILE A 657 44.01 -24.49 25.81
C ILE A 657 43.05 -24.04 24.68
N ASP A 658 42.32 -24.96 24.07
CA ASP A 658 41.38 -24.67 23.01
C ASP A 658 40.18 -23.80 23.57
N LEU A 659 39.71 -24.12 24.77
CA LEU A 659 38.67 -23.30 25.43
C LEU A 659 39.21 -21.91 25.80
N PHE A 660 40.42 -21.83 26.34
CA PHE A 660 41.11 -20.55 26.64
C PHE A 660 41.24 -19.70 25.37
N HIS A 661 41.58 -20.29 24.24
CA HIS A 661 41.64 -19.59 22.97
C HIS A 661 40.26 -19.09 22.53
N LYS A 662 39.19 -19.86 22.74
CA LYS A 662 37.80 -19.41 22.46
C LYS A 662 37.37 -18.19 23.34
N LEU A 663 37.76 -18.21 24.62
CA LEU A 663 37.37 -17.19 25.60
C LEU A 663 38.23 -15.93 25.51
N GLU A 664 39.55 -16.05 25.55
CA GLU A 664 40.51 -14.93 25.65
C GLU A 664 41.08 -14.50 24.29
N LYS A 665 40.79 -15.27 23.20
CA LYS A 665 41.34 -15.05 21.85
C LYS A 665 42.87 -15.14 21.75
N ILE A 666 43.52 -15.71 22.78
CA ILE A 666 44.96 -15.91 22.87
C ILE A 666 45.27 -17.37 22.59
N ARG A 667 46.23 -17.67 21.72
CA ARG A 667 46.62 -19.03 21.38
C ARG A 667 47.91 -19.42 22.11
N ILE A 668 47.81 -20.35 23.07
CA ILE A 668 48.95 -20.94 23.75
C ILE A 668 49.55 -22.01 22.86
N SER A 669 50.88 -22.01 22.69
CA SER A 669 51.64 -23.08 22.04
C SER A 669 52.45 -23.90 23.05
N THR A 670 52.50 -25.21 22.83
CA THR A 670 53.26 -26.12 23.70
C THR A 670 54.09 -27.06 22.87
N SER A 671 55.32 -27.33 23.31
CA SER A 671 56.23 -28.31 22.68
C SER A 671 57.00 -29.09 23.72
N MET A 672 57.39 -30.33 23.38
CA MET A 672 58.24 -31.18 24.22
C MET A 672 59.34 -31.78 23.37
N ASN A 673 60.57 -31.68 23.86
CA ASN A 673 61.77 -32.16 23.15
C ASN A 673 62.74 -32.82 24.11
N ASN A 674 63.64 -33.73 23.64
CA ASN A 674 64.77 -34.25 24.43
C ASN A 674 65.84 -33.15 24.56
N ILE A 675 66.49 -33.13 25.72
CA ILE A 675 67.71 -32.38 25.93
C ILE A 675 68.84 -33.33 25.54
N THR A 676 69.62 -32.95 24.53
CA THR A 676 70.75 -33.78 24.03
C THR A 676 72.07 -33.12 24.38
N GLY A 677 73.02 -33.93 24.82
CA GLY A 677 74.44 -33.55 25.08
C GLY A 677 75.24 -33.41 23.76
N GLN A 678 76.50 -33.02 23.88
CA GLN A 678 77.38 -32.80 22.73
C GLN A 678 77.61 -34.03 21.91
N ASN A 679 77.47 -35.25 22.50
CA ASN A 679 77.69 -36.52 21.87
C ASN A 679 76.40 -37.20 21.39
N GLY A 680 75.22 -36.46 21.38
CA GLY A 680 73.91 -36.97 20.99
C GLY A 680 73.20 -37.80 22.04
N GLU A 681 73.73 -37.92 23.28
CA GLU A 681 73.12 -38.61 24.39
C GLU A 681 71.91 -37.79 24.92
N VAL A 682 70.82 -38.46 25.31
CA VAL A 682 69.66 -37.82 25.90
C VAL A 682 69.95 -37.58 27.40
N LEU A 683 70.02 -36.31 27.77
CA LEU A 683 70.25 -35.82 29.13
C LEU A 683 68.99 -35.53 29.93
N GLY A 684 67.87 -35.54 29.29
CA GLY A 684 66.57 -35.19 29.91
C GLY A 684 65.47 -34.80 28.94
N ALA A 685 64.35 -34.30 29.45
CA ALA A 685 63.26 -33.72 28.64
C ALA A 685 63.07 -32.27 28.94
N ARG A 686 62.63 -31.53 27.94
CA ARG A 686 62.24 -30.08 28.03
C ARG A 686 60.88 -29.92 27.45
N ALA A 687 59.98 -29.35 28.25
CA ALA A 687 58.67 -28.83 27.81
C ALA A 687 58.75 -27.30 27.73
N VAL A 688 58.21 -26.74 26.69
CA VAL A 688 58.13 -25.29 26.48
C VAL A 688 56.67 -24.90 26.25
N ILE A 689 56.19 -23.94 27.02
CA ILE A 689 54.85 -23.36 26.92
C ILE A 689 55.03 -21.87 26.59
N GLU A 690 54.38 -21.40 25.53
CA GLU A 690 54.41 -20.00 25.13
C GLU A 690 53.01 -19.40 25.20
N LEU A 691 52.86 -18.38 25.99
CA LEU A 691 51.63 -17.59 26.17
C LEU A 691 51.86 -16.17 25.62
N PRO A 692 51.25 -15.78 24.51
CA PRO A 692 51.31 -14.41 24.02
C PRO A 692 50.63 -13.45 25.02
N VAL A 693 51.30 -12.33 25.35
CA VAL A 693 50.72 -11.30 26.21
C VAL A 693 50.22 -10.16 25.34
N LEU A 694 48.93 -9.93 25.35
CA LEU A 694 48.32 -8.77 24.72
C LEU A 694 48.64 -7.56 25.64
N LYS A 695 49.36 -6.58 25.14
CA LYS A 695 49.42 -5.28 25.87
C LYS A 695 47.99 -4.72 25.91
N SER A 696 47.51 -4.46 27.13
CA SER A 696 46.28 -3.68 27.40
C SER A 696 46.41 -2.28 26.79
#